data_cda554cb14bd9c2ef310a6b8b000f41c
#
_entry.id   cda554cb14bd9c2ef310a6b8b000f41c
#
_cell.length_a   1.000
_cell.length_b   1.000
_cell.length_c   1.000
_cell.angle_alpha   90.00
_cell.angle_beta   90.00
_cell.angle_gamma   90.00
#
_symmetry.space_group_name_H-M   'P 1'
#
loop_
_entity.id
_entity.type
_entity.pdbx_description
1 polymer ?
#
loop_
_entity_poly.entity_id
_entity_poly.type
_entity_poly.pdbx_seq_one_letter_code
_entity_poly.pdbx_strand_id
1 'polypeptide(L)'
;MKAVWDEVSAAVPARQKIVGRFVFGLLILFSALFGALAGLILVYSTDLPEVERLESYRPISTTELYDIHGHAIGSFALQRRVISSYDDFPKILIDSLISIEDKDFYRHWGINVWRIAGAAYRDIESGGKVQGASTLTMQLARNLFLSPDRSFHRKVQEALLAIQIERRFTKQQILTMYANQIYLGHGVYGFEAASEFYFSKPERQLTLPEAALIAGLPKSPVYYSPILHPDRALHRRNLVINALLEDGKITAREAAEARDMPLGLNIAHDPNSLAPYFVEEVRRYLESKYGTDQVHEGGLRVYTSLDMDLERAANQAILDGLAAYERRHGWRSHLENVLGEGRTLANYSNPDWDDALEPGNYVHALVETVWPWGSASLKFGPYLATLSQADVSWTGKKLATILSPGDVAYVKILTLEGNGKAKVSLEEDSGAQGALIAIDNSTGEIRAMVGGRDFNLSKFNHATQALRQVGSSFKPYVYTAAIDQGARPDDTIVDLPIIFQTASGPYFPHNYDEKYEGTITLRRALAQSRNIPALKLADKIGIRTVEDYARKFGITSPLPPYLPVALGAAEMTLLEQTSAYSTFPDDGVRLAPRFITKVEDYDGRILEEDFPDVNDVISSRTARVMTSMLEGVVEHGTAIAASKLKAPLAGKTGTTNDFTDAWFVGFSPSITCGVWVGYDEKKSLGAKETGARAALPIWTDFMSAALAGKDPGQFQPPPALPQEPVAQKLDTPDLAPAGDESH
;
A
#
# COMPACT_ATOMS: atom_id res chain seq x y z
N MET A 1 90.35 -19.12 -17.18
CA MET A 1 88.91 -18.84 -17.55
C MET A 1 88.73 -17.67 -18.51
N LYS A 2 89.47 -16.55 -18.38
CA LYS A 2 89.36 -15.42 -19.33
C LYS A 2 89.79 -15.80 -20.77
N ALA A 3 90.89 -16.56 -20.97
CA ALA A 3 91.42 -16.96 -22.28
C ALA A 3 90.46 -17.89 -23.05
N VAL A 4 89.69 -18.75 -22.40
CA VAL A 4 88.76 -19.66 -23.02
C VAL A 4 87.48 -18.89 -23.46
N TRP A 5 87.13 -17.80 -22.78
CA TRP A 5 85.97 -16.94 -23.16
C TRP A 5 86.30 -16.07 -24.39
N ASP A 6 87.58 -15.66 -24.56
CA ASP A 6 87.94 -14.81 -25.68
C ASP A 6 88.07 -15.63 -26.99
N GLU A 7 88.45 -16.92 -26.98
CA GLU A 7 88.41 -17.79 -28.16
C GLU A 7 87.03 -18.22 -28.64
N VAL A 8 86.10 -18.49 -27.71
CA VAL A 8 84.74 -18.83 -28.05
C VAL A 8 83.98 -17.62 -28.63
N SER A 9 84.39 -16.40 -28.23
CA SER A 9 83.73 -15.17 -28.73
C SER A 9 84.20 -14.73 -30.12
N ALA A 10 85.37 -15.22 -30.60
CA ALA A 10 85.95 -14.89 -31.92
C ALA A 10 85.34 -15.70 -33.08
N ALA A 11 84.70 -16.83 -32.80
CA ALA A 11 84.12 -17.74 -33.83
C ALA A 11 82.69 -17.44 -34.25
N VAL A 12 81.95 -16.48 -33.63
CA VAL A 12 80.56 -16.17 -33.93
C VAL A 12 80.46 -14.97 -34.90
N PRO A 13 79.89 -15.09 -36.08
CA PRO A 13 79.70 -13.96 -37.02
C PRO A 13 79.04 -12.77 -36.34
N ALA A 14 79.43 -11.54 -36.65
CA ALA A 14 78.96 -10.29 -36.02
C ALA A 14 77.43 -10.17 -36.04
N ARG A 15 76.79 -10.71 -37.03
CA ARG A 15 75.35 -10.75 -37.19
C ARG A 15 74.61 -11.63 -36.13
N GLN A 16 75.30 -12.75 -35.72
CA GLN A 16 74.76 -13.62 -34.66
C GLN A 16 74.99 -13.02 -33.27
N LYS A 17 76.01 -12.24 -33.06
CA LYS A 17 76.21 -11.48 -31.80
C LYS A 17 75.19 -10.34 -31.60
N ILE A 18 74.77 -9.68 -32.69
CA ILE A 18 73.79 -8.66 -32.65
C ILE A 18 72.38 -9.28 -32.38
N VAL A 19 72.03 -10.36 -33.07
CA VAL A 19 70.75 -11.12 -32.83
C VAL A 19 70.72 -11.66 -31.39
N GLY A 20 71.85 -12.24 -30.89
CA GLY A 20 71.91 -12.76 -29.54
C GLY A 20 71.72 -11.68 -28.46
N ARG A 21 72.31 -10.48 -28.66
CA ARG A 21 72.10 -9.31 -27.76
C ARG A 21 70.66 -8.78 -27.81
N PHE A 22 70.03 -8.78 -29.02
CA PHE A 22 68.62 -8.36 -29.17
C PHE A 22 67.68 -9.36 -28.51
N VAL A 23 67.88 -10.68 -28.68
CA VAL A 23 67.10 -11.73 -28.03
C VAL A 23 67.29 -11.69 -26.49
N PHE A 24 68.52 -11.46 -26.01
CA PHE A 24 68.79 -11.32 -24.62
C PHE A 24 68.13 -10.06 -24.00
N GLY A 25 68.16 -8.93 -24.74
CA GLY A 25 67.43 -7.70 -24.35
C GLY A 25 65.92 -7.90 -24.27
N LEU A 26 65.34 -8.62 -25.26
CA LEU A 26 63.95 -9.03 -25.27
C LEU A 26 63.60 -9.94 -24.10
N LEU A 27 64.47 -10.90 -23.73
CA LEU A 27 64.23 -11.80 -22.59
C LEU A 27 64.29 -11.05 -21.28
N ILE A 28 65.23 -10.08 -21.11
CA ILE A 28 65.26 -9.21 -19.91
C ILE A 28 64.00 -8.35 -19.82
N LEU A 29 63.60 -7.73 -20.92
CA LEU A 29 62.37 -6.93 -20.97
C LEU A 29 61.16 -7.78 -20.62
N PHE A 30 61.03 -8.99 -21.20
CA PHE A 30 59.96 -9.93 -20.92
C PHE A 30 59.99 -10.37 -19.43
N SER A 31 61.16 -10.69 -18.88
CA SER A 31 61.31 -11.07 -17.46
C SER A 31 60.96 -9.92 -16.53
N ALA A 32 61.35 -8.69 -16.85
CA ALA A 32 61.00 -7.50 -16.07
C ALA A 32 59.49 -7.21 -16.11
N LEU A 33 58.86 -7.30 -17.28
CA LEU A 33 57.42 -7.19 -17.43
C LEU A 33 56.65 -8.29 -16.70
N PHE A 34 57.12 -9.53 -16.79
CA PHE A 34 56.56 -10.66 -16.07
C PHE A 34 56.66 -10.52 -14.56
N GLY A 35 57.83 -10.08 -14.08
CA GLY A 35 58.09 -9.80 -12.65
C GLY A 35 57.20 -8.65 -12.13
N ALA A 36 57.05 -7.58 -12.91
CA ALA A 36 56.16 -6.48 -12.57
C ALA A 36 54.69 -6.91 -12.52
N LEU A 37 54.25 -7.72 -13.50
CA LEU A 37 52.89 -8.26 -13.54
C LEU A 37 52.64 -9.22 -12.36
N ALA A 38 53.59 -10.13 -12.07
CA ALA A 38 53.48 -11.04 -10.94
C ALA A 38 53.46 -10.30 -9.59
N GLY A 39 54.28 -9.26 -9.43
CA GLY A 39 54.28 -8.41 -8.25
C GLY A 39 52.94 -7.64 -8.08
N LEU A 40 52.41 -7.13 -9.16
CA LEU A 40 51.10 -6.44 -9.20
C LEU A 40 49.97 -7.41 -8.82
N ILE A 41 49.97 -8.63 -9.36
CA ILE A 41 49.00 -9.67 -9.00
C ILE A 41 49.10 -10.02 -7.52
N LEU A 42 50.31 -10.15 -6.98
CA LEU A 42 50.56 -10.48 -5.56
C LEU A 42 50.02 -9.38 -4.64
N VAL A 43 50.31 -8.12 -4.93
CA VAL A 43 49.83 -6.98 -4.14
C VAL A 43 48.29 -6.91 -4.14
N TYR A 44 47.68 -7.09 -5.28
CA TYR A 44 46.20 -6.99 -5.40
C TYR A 44 45.47 -8.27 -4.97
N SER A 45 46.17 -9.40 -4.79
CA SER A 45 45.54 -10.61 -4.27
C SER A 45 45.39 -10.63 -2.75
N THR A 46 46.13 -9.75 -2.00
CA THR A 46 46.05 -9.69 -0.53
C THR A 46 44.79 -9.05 -0.01
N ASP A 47 44.13 -8.17 -0.79
CA ASP A 47 42.96 -7.42 -0.38
C ASP A 47 41.68 -7.93 -1.08
N LEU A 48 41.67 -9.16 -1.59
CA LEU A 48 40.48 -9.71 -2.25
C LEU A 48 39.48 -10.25 -1.23
N PRO A 49 38.19 -9.97 -1.40
CA PRO A 49 37.12 -10.58 -0.62
C PRO A 49 37.10 -12.11 -0.76
N GLU A 50 36.70 -12.80 0.29
CA GLU A 50 36.59 -14.26 0.31
C GLU A 50 35.42 -14.73 -0.59
N VAL A 51 35.74 -15.35 -1.71
CA VAL A 51 34.74 -15.92 -2.66
C VAL A 51 33.95 -17.06 -2.00
N GLU A 52 34.45 -17.65 -0.91
CA GLU A 52 33.80 -18.67 -0.11
C GLU A 52 32.45 -18.23 0.47
N ARG A 53 32.31 -16.95 0.76
CA ARG A 53 31.03 -16.38 1.22
C ARG A 53 29.91 -16.52 0.18
N LEU A 54 30.20 -16.77 -1.10
CA LEU A 54 29.19 -17.03 -2.13
C LEU A 54 28.49 -18.40 -1.96
N GLU A 55 29.08 -19.36 -1.27
CA GLU A 55 28.41 -20.65 -0.99
C GLU A 55 27.27 -20.49 0.01
N SER A 56 27.43 -19.54 0.93
CA SER A 56 26.38 -19.14 1.89
C SER A 56 25.65 -17.86 1.48
N TYR A 57 25.97 -17.34 0.29
CA TYR A 57 25.34 -16.11 -0.18
C TYR A 57 23.85 -16.36 -0.42
N ARG A 58 23.04 -15.72 0.39
CA ARG A 58 21.59 -15.60 0.17
C ARG A 58 21.36 -14.28 -0.57
N PRO A 59 20.80 -14.32 -1.77
CA PRO A 59 20.39 -13.09 -2.43
C PRO A 59 19.42 -12.33 -1.53
N ILE A 60 19.51 -11.01 -1.53
CA ILE A 60 18.50 -10.14 -0.92
C ILE A 60 17.14 -10.54 -1.49
N SER A 61 16.23 -10.96 -0.63
CA SER A 61 14.91 -11.41 -1.02
C SER A 61 13.87 -10.39 -0.60
N THR A 62 12.92 -10.16 -1.50
CA THR A 62 11.77 -9.27 -1.24
C THR A 62 10.85 -9.89 -0.20
N THR A 63 10.43 -9.11 0.78
CA THR A 63 9.32 -9.48 1.66
C THR A 63 8.01 -9.32 0.90
N GLU A 64 7.16 -10.33 0.94
CA GLU A 64 5.87 -10.34 0.25
C GLU A 64 4.72 -10.40 1.25
N LEU A 65 3.67 -9.63 0.96
CA LEU A 65 2.44 -9.57 1.73
C LEU A 65 1.31 -10.23 0.95
N TYR A 66 0.55 -11.08 1.63
CA TYR A 66 -0.56 -11.81 1.04
C TYR A 66 -1.87 -11.47 1.73
N ASP A 67 -2.96 -11.38 0.96
CA ASP A 67 -4.32 -11.27 1.47
C ASP A 67 -4.83 -12.62 2.03
N ILE A 68 -6.08 -12.63 2.52
CA ILE A 68 -6.72 -13.85 3.06
C ILE A 68 -6.89 -14.97 2.01
N HIS A 69 -6.81 -14.65 0.73
CA HIS A 69 -6.92 -15.60 -0.39
C HIS A 69 -5.55 -16.05 -0.93
N GLY A 70 -4.45 -15.53 -0.38
CA GLY A 70 -3.09 -15.80 -0.82
C GLY A 70 -2.65 -15.01 -2.05
N HIS A 71 -3.36 -13.95 -2.43
CA HIS A 71 -2.93 -13.05 -3.48
C HIS A 71 -1.92 -12.03 -2.93
N ALA A 72 -0.89 -11.72 -3.68
CA ALA A 72 0.08 -10.69 -3.30
C ALA A 72 -0.57 -9.30 -3.33
N ILE A 73 -0.47 -8.58 -2.21
CA ILE A 73 -1.03 -7.24 -1.99
C ILE A 73 0.01 -6.17 -1.74
N GLY A 74 1.25 -6.57 -1.55
CA GLY A 74 2.35 -5.66 -1.29
C GLY A 74 3.67 -6.37 -1.22
N SER A 75 4.75 -5.59 -1.31
CA SER A 75 6.10 -6.08 -1.18
C SER A 75 7.03 -5.01 -0.60
N PHE A 76 7.99 -5.43 0.23
CA PHE A 76 9.02 -4.55 0.77
C PHE A 76 10.38 -5.01 0.29
N ALA A 77 11.04 -4.15 -0.45
CA ALA A 77 12.39 -4.38 -0.90
C ALA A 77 13.09 -3.05 -1.13
N LEU A 78 14.35 -2.95 -0.74
CA LEU A 78 15.24 -1.90 -1.23
C LEU A 78 15.55 -2.12 -2.72
N GLN A 79 15.42 -3.37 -3.17
CA GLN A 79 15.68 -3.83 -4.53
C GLN A 79 14.63 -4.89 -4.89
N ARG A 80 13.79 -4.64 -5.90
CA ARG A 80 12.85 -5.65 -6.40
C ARG A 80 13.64 -6.81 -7.02
N ARG A 81 13.55 -7.99 -6.42
CA ARG A 81 14.31 -9.17 -6.83
C ARG A 81 13.48 -10.43 -6.59
N VAL A 82 13.29 -11.19 -7.65
CA VAL A 82 12.72 -12.53 -7.62
C VAL A 82 13.81 -13.51 -8.04
N ILE A 83 14.02 -14.56 -7.25
CA ILE A 83 15.13 -15.50 -7.46
C ILE A 83 14.64 -16.67 -8.29
N SER A 84 15.30 -16.87 -9.43
CA SER A 84 15.05 -17.97 -10.33
C SER A 84 16.18 -19.00 -10.29
N SER A 85 15.82 -20.26 -10.55
CA SER A 85 16.77 -21.33 -10.79
C SER A 85 17.25 -21.32 -12.25
N TYR A 86 18.35 -22.05 -12.57
CA TYR A 86 18.84 -22.14 -13.94
C TYR A 86 17.79 -22.65 -14.93
N ASP A 87 16.94 -23.58 -14.50
CA ASP A 87 15.95 -24.24 -15.34
C ASP A 87 14.73 -23.35 -15.66
N ASP A 88 14.56 -22.24 -14.93
CA ASP A 88 13.50 -21.27 -15.18
C ASP A 88 13.86 -20.32 -16.33
N PHE A 89 15.14 -20.13 -16.62
CA PHE A 89 15.58 -19.23 -17.70
C PHE A 89 15.25 -19.80 -19.08
N PRO A 90 14.47 -19.11 -19.91
CA PRO A 90 14.25 -19.54 -21.28
C PRO A 90 15.55 -19.47 -22.09
N LYS A 91 15.78 -20.46 -22.91
CA LYS A 91 16.99 -20.56 -23.74
C LYS A 91 17.27 -19.28 -24.54
N ILE A 92 16.21 -18.63 -25.04
CA ILE A 92 16.35 -17.40 -25.84
C ILE A 92 16.91 -16.24 -25.02
N LEU A 93 16.60 -16.14 -23.72
CA LEU A 93 17.15 -15.12 -22.82
C LEU A 93 18.64 -15.35 -22.56
N ILE A 94 19.03 -16.60 -22.28
CA ILE A 94 20.43 -17.00 -22.11
C ILE A 94 21.24 -16.71 -23.37
N ASP A 95 20.74 -17.16 -24.53
CA ASP A 95 21.40 -16.94 -25.83
C ASP A 95 21.52 -15.42 -26.12
N SER A 96 20.49 -14.62 -25.81
CA SER A 96 20.50 -13.15 -25.97
C SER A 96 21.60 -12.50 -25.12
N LEU A 97 21.67 -12.87 -23.84
CA LEU A 97 22.67 -12.36 -22.92
C LEU A 97 24.09 -12.69 -23.35
N ILE A 98 24.33 -13.97 -23.68
CA ILE A 98 25.66 -14.46 -24.07
C ILE A 98 26.10 -13.80 -25.37
N SER A 99 25.24 -13.75 -26.39
CA SER A 99 25.56 -13.15 -27.68
C SER A 99 25.94 -11.67 -27.59
N ILE A 100 25.29 -10.90 -26.70
CA ILE A 100 25.54 -9.46 -26.62
C ILE A 100 26.67 -9.10 -25.62
N GLU A 101 26.78 -9.82 -24.50
CA GLU A 101 27.70 -9.47 -23.42
C GLU A 101 29.00 -10.30 -23.45
N ASP A 102 28.91 -11.63 -23.70
CA ASP A 102 30.05 -12.53 -23.57
C ASP A 102 29.97 -13.79 -24.47
N LYS A 103 30.15 -13.59 -25.75
CA LYS A 103 30.04 -14.64 -26.80
C LYS A 103 30.84 -15.93 -26.52
N ASP A 104 32.00 -15.81 -25.86
CA ASP A 104 32.86 -16.93 -25.50
C ASP A 104 32.66 -17.44 -24.09
N PHE A 105 31.57 -17.09 -23.40
CA PHE A 105 31.31 -17.40 -22.00
C PHE A 105 31.63 -18.85 -21.59
N TYR A 106 31.21 -19.82 -22.40
CA TYR A 106 31.43 -21.23 -22.11
C TYR A 106 32.87 -21.72 -22.43
N ARG A 107 33.76 -20.85 -23.04
CA ARG A 107 35.09 -21.24 -23.49
C ARG A 107 36.21 -20.70 -22.62
N HIS A 108 36.01 -19.57 -21.98
CA HIS A 108 37.04 -18.96 -21.14
C HIS A 108 36.88 -19.34 -19.65
N TRP A 109 37.87 -19.05 -18.86
CA TRP A 109 38.01 -19.35 -17.42
C TRP A 109 37.93 -18.09 -16.54
N GLY A 110 37.01 -17.20 -16.81
CA GLY A 110 36.75 -15.97 -16.07
C GLY A 110 37.20 -14.71 -16.82
N ILE A 111 38.27 -14.78 -17.57
CA ILE A 111 38.77 -13.72 -18.42
C ILE A 111 38.95 -14.21 -19.88
N ASN A 112 38.72 -13.35 -20.82
CA ASN A 112 39.00 -13.62 -22.25
C ASN A 112 40.24 -12.81 -22.68
N VAL A 113 41.40 -13.44 -22.61
CA VAL A 113 42.69 -12.80 -22.89
C VAL A 113 42.75 -12.24 -24.31
N TRP A 114 42.20 -12.96 -25.29
CA TRP A 114 42.19 -12.53 -26.69
C TRP A 114 41.30 -11.32 -26.93
N ARG A 115 40.18 -11.26 -26.22
CA ARG A 115 39.25 -10.09 -26.26
C ARG A 115 39.87 -8.88 -25.59
N ILE A 116 40.64 -9.08 -24.47
CA ILE A 116 41.37 -8.00 -23.79
C ILE A 116 42.47 -7.45 -24.73
N ALA A 117 43.25 -8.31 -25.36
CA ALA A 117 44.31 -7.90 -26.29
C ALA A 117 43.73 -7.17 -27.52
N GLY A 118 42.64 -7.68 -28.07
CA GLY A 118 41.96 -7.06 -29.21
C GLY A 118 41.32 -5.71 -28.87
N ALA A 119 40.77 -5.55 -27.67
CA ALA A 119 40.24 -4.28 -27.19
C ALA A 119 41.36 -3.25 -26.97
N ALA A 120 42.48 -3.66 -26.34
CA ALA A 120 43.64 -2.80 -26.15
C ALA A 120 44.25 -2.31 -27.47
N TYR A 121 44.31 -3.18 -28.49
CA TYR A 121 44.79 -2.80 -29.82
C TYR A 121 43.87 -1.74 -30.48
N ARG A 122 42.57 -1.93 -30.42
CA ARG A 122 41.58 -0.99 -30.99
C ARG A 122 41.48 0.34 -30.24
N ASP A 123 41.63 0.32 -28.91
CA ASP A 123 41.67 1.52 -28.11
C ASP A 123 42.88 2.38 -28.45
N ILE A 124 44.04 1.76 -28.77
CA ILE A 124 45.24 2.45 -29.23
C ILE A 124 45.01 3.03 -30.64
N GLU A 125 44.41 2.25 -31.55
CA GLU A 125 44.20 2.67 -32.93
C GLU A 125 43.16 3.83 -33.05
N SER A 126 42.10 3.81 -32.20
CA SER A 126 41.04 4.81 -32.22
C SER A 126 41.32 6.04 -31.34
N GLY A 127 42.34 6.05 -30.52
CA GLY A 127 42.67 7.14 -29.58
C GLY A 127 41.65 7.30 -28.45
N GLY A 128 40.78 6.30 -28.22
CA GLY A 128 39.74 6.34 -27.19
C GLY A 128 39.19 4.96 -26.83
N LYS A 129 38.44 4.86 -25.72
CA LYS A 129 37.80 3.59 -25.27
C LYS A 129 36.63 3.21 -26.20
N VAL A 130 36.86 2.27 -27.11
CA VAL A 130 35.86 1.86 -28.13
C VAL A 130 35.14 0.56 -27.76
N GLN A 131 35.77 -0.35 -27.00
CA GLN A 131 35.16 -1.67 -26.74
C GLN A 131 35.36 -2.17 -25.31
N GLY A 132 34.30 -2.73 -24.70
CA GLY A 132 34.35 -3.42 -23.40
C GLY A 132 34.93 -4.83 -23.53
N ALA A 133 35.96 -5.17 -22.73
CA ALA A 133 36.59 -6.49 -22.66
C ALA A 133 36.16 -7.29 -21.43
N SER A 134 35.14 -6.86 -20.69
CA SER A 134 34.68 -7.54 -19.49
C SER A 134 33.82 -8.77 -19.85
N THR A 135 34.06 -9.88 -19.14
CA THR A 135 33.23 -11.08 -19.21
C THR A 135 32.04 -10.98 -18.25
N LEU A 136 31.03 -11.86 -18.40
CA LEU A 136 29.90 -11.96 -17.46
C LEU A 136 30.40 -12.25 -16.03
N THR A 137 31.42 -13.10 -15.87
CA THR A 137 32.02 -13.42 -14.56
C THR A 137 32.72 -12.20 -13.95
N MET A 138 33.39 -11.35 -14.74
CA MET A 138 33.96 -10.09 -14.26
C MET A 138 32.89 -9.08 -13.84
N GLN A 139 31.75 -9.04 -14.58
CA GLN A 139 30.60 -8.19 -14.21
C GLN A 139 29.95 -8.69 -12.91
N LEU A 140 29.80 -9.99 -12.73
CA LEU A 140 29.32 -10.61 -11.50
C LEU A 140 30.23 -10.27 -10.31
N ALA A 141 31.54 -10.48 -10.47
CA ALA A 141 32.53 -10.13 -9.45
C ALA A 141 32.44 -8.66 -9.02
N ARG A 142 32.30 -7.75 -9.99
CA ARG A 142 32.10 -6.34 -9.72
C ARG A 142 30.83 -6.07 -8.92
N ASN A 143 29.71 -6.65 -9.31
CA ASN A 143 28.41 -6.38 -8.71
C ASN A 143 28.30 -6.93 -7.27
N LEU A 144 29.02 -8.01 -6.95
CA LEU A 144 28.95 -8.67 -5.65
C LEU A 144 29.97 -8.14 -4.63
N PHE A 145 31.18 -7.75 -5.08
CA PHE A 145 32.30 -7.56 -4.20
C PHE A 145 32.95 -6.16 -4.25
N LEU A 146 32.69 -5.37 -5.30
CA LEU A 146 33.48 -4.17 -5.55
C LEU A 146 32.64 -2.91 -5.56
N SER A 147 33.25 -1.79 -5.14
CA SER A 147 32.62 -0.48 -5.18
C SER A 147 32.37 0.01 -6.62
N PRO A 148 31.38 0.92 -6.85
CA PRO A 148 31.09 1.46 -8.17
C PRO A 148 32.20 2.33 -8.78
N ASP A 149 33.26 2.69 -8.03
CA ASP A 149 34.34 3.57 -8.47
C ASP A 149 35.12 3.02 -9.67
N ARG A 150 35.33 3.86 -10.67
CA ARG A 150 36.02 3.46 -11.90
C ARG A 150 37.52 3.66 -11.74
N SER A 151 38.28 2.61 -11.35
CA SER A 151 39.73 2.60 -11.22
C SER A 151 40.38 1.42 -11.94
N PHE A 152 41.64 1.56 -12.30
CA PHE A 152 42.42 0.45 -12.84
C PHE A 152 42.60 -0.66 -11.76
N HIS A 153 42.79 -0.28 -10.50
CA HIS A 153 42.83 -1.17 -9.36
C HIS A 153 41.63 -2.11 -9.33
N ARG A 154 40.41 -1.56 -9.37
CA ARG A 154 39.16 -2.35 -9.41
C ARG A 154 39.13 -3.30 -10.61
N LYS A 155 39.64 -2.89 -11.78
CA LYS A 155 39.64 -3.73 -12.98
C LYS A 155 40.52 -4.99 -12.85
N VAL A 156 41.64 -4.86 -12.14
CA VAL A 156 42.51 -6.00 -11.79
C VAL A 156 41.78 -6.92 -10.80
N GLN A 157 41.16 -6.35 -9.77
CA GLN A 157 40.38 -7.13 -8.79
C GLN A 157 39.18 -7.87 -9.46
N GLU A 158 38.47 -7.24 -10.39
CA GLU A 158 37.43 -7.91 -11.19
C GLU A 158 37.97 -9.16 -11.89
N ALA A 159 39.11 -9.06 -12.52
CA ALA A 159 39.73 -10.17 -13.24
C ALA A 159 40.17 -11.31 -12.31
N LEU A 160 40.83 -10.98 -11.18
CA LEU A 160 41.30 -11.96 -10.19
C LEU A 160 40.12 -12.70 -9.54
N LEU A 161 39.07 -11.94 -9.12
CA LEU A 161 37.85 -12.52 -8.56
C LEU A 161 37.11 -13.40 -9.59
N ALA A 162 37.03 -12.97 -10.84
CA ALA A 162 36.43 -13.77 -11.90
C ALA A 162 37.10 -15.13 -12.08
N ILE A 163 38.47 -15.17 -11.99
CA ILE A 163 39.22 -16.42 -12.04
C ILE A 163 38.93 -17.32 -10.83
N GLN A 164 38.78 -16.73 -9.64
CA GLN A 164 38.44 -17.47 -8.41
C GLN A 164 37.05 -18.05 -8.48
N ILE A 165 36.06 -17.23 -8.94
CA ILE A 165 34.68 -17.67 -9.13
C ILE A 165 34.61 -18.87 -10.12
N GLU A 166 35.26 -18.78 -11.26
CA GLU A 166 35.26 -19.84 -12.28
C GLU A 166 35.95 -21.12 -11.85
N ARG A 167 36.89 -21.05 -10.87
CA ARG A 167 37.50 -22.25 -10.27
C ARG A 167 36.57 -22.99 -9.32
N ARG A 168 35.58 -22.30 -8.75
CA ARG A 168 34.73 -22.82 -7.69
C ARG A 168 33.33 -23.16 -8.16
N PHE A 169 32.78 -22.39 -9.10
CA PHE A 169 31.42 -22.51 -9.58
C PHE A 169 31.37 -22.94 -11.04
N THR A 170 30.35 -23.73 -11.39
CA THR A 170 30.06 -24.11 -12.78
C THR A 170 29.53 -22.90 -13.57
N LYS A 171 29.62 -22.97 -14.89
CA LYS A 171 29.07 -21.94 -15.79
C LYS A 171 27.58 -21.68 -15.57
N GLN A 172 26.81 -22.73 -15.28
CA GLN A 172 25.39 -22.60 -14.95
C GLN A 172 25.17 -21.83 -13.65
N GLN A 173 25.93 -22.17 -12.59
CA GLN A 173 25.85 -21.44 -11.30
C GLN A 173 26.27 -19.98 -11.45
N ILE A 174 27.32 -19.67 -12.21
CA ILE A 174 27.76 -18.30 -12.50
C ILE A 174 26.66 -17.52 -13.24
N LEU A 175 26.04 -18.14 -14.25
CA LEU A 175 24.96 -17.52 -15.00
C LEU A 175 23.74 -17.25 -14.11
N THR A 176 23.36 -18.23 -13.27
CA THR A 176 22.26 -18.07 -12.31
C THR A 176 22.50 -16.94 -11.33
N MET A 177 23.71 -16.88 -10.75
CA MET A 177 24.08 -15.76 -9.87
C MET A 177 24.03 -14.41 -10.59
N TYR A 178 24.54 -14.34 -11.83
CA TYR A 178 24.50 -13.12 -12.63
C TYR A 178 23.07 -12.69 -12.94
N ALA A 179 22.25 -13.63 -13.43
CA ALA A 179 20.88 -13.40 -13.83
C ALA A 179 19.98 -12.92 -12.69
N ASN A 180 20.26 -13.34 -11.45
CA ASN A 180 19.55 -12.89 -10.25
C ASN A 180 20.10 -11.59 -9.64
N GLN A 181 21.29 -11.12 -10.06
CA GLN A 181 21.96 -9.98 -9.43
C GLN A 181 21.99 -8.71 -10.28
N ILE A 182 21.85 -8.84 -11.58
CA ILE A 182 22.06 -7.70 -12.48
C ILE A 182 20.98 -6.65 -12.36
N TYR A 183 21.37 -5.38 -12.25
CA TYR A 183 20.46 -4.24 -12.25
C TYR A 183 19.93 -3.95 -13.64
N LEU A 184 18.61 -3.79 -13.76
CA LEU A 184 17.91 -3.65 -15.05
C LEU A 184 17.06 -2.37 -15.14
N GLY A 185 17.26 -1.44 -14.21
CA GLY A 185 16.55 -0.14 -14.18
C GLY A 185 15.37 -0.14 -13.20
N HIS A 186 14.87 1.05 -12.86
CA HIS A 186 13.67 1.24 -12.02
C HIS A 186 13.66 0.46 -10.68
N GLY A 187 14.84 0.26 -10.06
CA GLY A 187 14.95 -0.51 -8.82
C GLY A 187 14.86 -2.03 -8.99
N VAL A 188 14.80 -2.53 -10.24
CA VAL A 188 14.61 -3.94 -10.56
C VAL A 188 15.94 -4.64 -10.75
N TYR A 189 16.11 -5.77 -10.07
CA TYR A 189 17.30 -6.62 -10.11
C TYR A 189 16.92 -8.06 -10.46
N GLY A 190 17.63 -8.64 -11.42
CA GLY A 190 17.39 -9.98 -11.93
C GLY A 190 16.38 -10.03 -13.07
N PHE A 191 16.44 -11.14 -13.84
CA PHE A 191 15.67 -11.26 -15.07
C PHE A 191 14.20 -11.56 -14.81
N GLU A 192 13.86 -12.38 -13.80
CA GLU A 192 12.45 -12.64 -13.45
C GLU A 192 11.76 -11.36 -13.03
N ALA A 193 12.35 -10.62 -12.05
CA ALA A 193 11.77 -9.35 -11.63
C ALA A 193 11.65 -8.33 -12.77
N ALA A 194 12.59 -8.34 -13.74
CA ALA A 194 12.50 -7.49 -14.93
C ALA A 194 11.41 -7.94 -15.90
N SER A 195 11.22 -9.23 -16.05
CA SER A 195 10.13 -9.80 -16.88
C SER A 195 8.77 -9.44 -16.30
N GLU A 196 8.61 -9.64 -14.99
CA GLU A 196 7.39 -9.24 -14.28
C GLU A 196 7.15 -7.73 -14.38
N PHE A 197 8.19 -6.92 -14.13
CA PHE A 197 8.06 -5.45 -14.15
C PHE A 197 7.74 -4.88 -15.52
N TYR A 198 8.50 -5.29 -16.57
CA TYR A 198 8.33 -4.70 -17.92
C TYR A 198 7.20 -5.33 -18.74
N PHE A 199 6.82 -6.58 -18.43
CA PHE A 199 5.90 -7.37 -19.26
C PHE A 199 4.77 -8.05 -18.48
N SER A 200 4.69 -7.90 -17.17
CA SER A 200 3.68 -8.53 -16.28
C SER A 200 3.55 -10.03 -16.49
N LYS A 201 4.67 -10.73 -16.69
CA LYS A 201 4.71 -12.20 -16.90
C LYS A 201 6.04 -12.81 -16.47
N PRO A 202 6.06 -14.10 -16.08
CA PRO A 202 7.29 -14.79 -15.71
C PRO A 202 8.26 -14.88 -16.89
N GLU A 203 9.58 -14.85 -16.61
CA GLU A 203 10.65 -14.87 -17.62
C GLU A 203 10.61 -16.06 -18.58
N ARG A 204 10.11 -17.23 -18.11
CA ARG A 204 9.93 -18.43 -18.95
C ARG A 204 8.95 -18.21 -20.11
N GLN A 205 8.12 -17.15 -20.08
CA GLN A 205 7.16 -16.80 -21.13
C GLN A 205 7.65 -15.69 -22.05
N LEU A 206 8.90 -15.21 -21.87
CA LEU A 206 9.46 -14.16 -22.72
C LEU A 206 9.56 -14.60 -24.17
N THR A 207 9.11 -13.74 -25.05
CA THR A 207 9.31 -13.85 -26.50
C THR A 207 10.71 -13.39 -26.91
N LEU A 208 11.14 -13.68 -28.12
CA LEU A 208 12.44 -13.25 -28.65
C LEU A 208 12.68 -11.72 -28.51
N PRO A 209 11.77 -10.82 -28.93
CA PRO A 209 12.00 -9.38 -28.78
C PRO A 209 12.07 -8.92 -27.34
N GLU A 210 11.28 -9.50 -26.43
CA GLU A 210 11.28 -9.17 -25.01
C GLU A 210 12.56 -9.66 -24.30
N ALA A 211 12.98 -10.89 -24.55
CA ALA A 211 14.24 -11.43 -24.05
C ALA A 211 15.45 -10.61 -24.56
N ALA A 212 15.43 -10.20 -25.84
CA ALA A 212 16.46 -9.33 -26.39
C ALA A 212 16.47 -7.93 -25.77
N LEU A 213 15.31 -7.39 -25.41
CA LEU A 213 15.21 -6.11 -24.69
C LEU A 213 15.88 -6.24 -23.31
N ILE A 214 15.43 -7.20 -22.49
CA ILE A 214 15.96 -7.41 -21.13
C ILE A 214 17.48 -7.67 -21.17
N ALA A 215 17.96 -8.56 -22.05
CA ALA A 215 19.40 -8.85 -22.20
C ALA A 215 20.22 -7.64 -22.68
N GLY A 216 19.57 -6.64 -23.27
CA GLY A 216 20.21 -5.40 -23.71
C GLY A 216 20.44 -4.36 -22.59
N LEU A 217 19.65 -4.42 -21.51
CA LEU A 217 19.65 -3.41 -20.44
C LEU A 217 20.93 -3.37 -19.59
N PRO A 218 21.63 -4.49 -19.26
CA PRO A 218 22.78 -4.49 -18.37
C PRO A 218 23.88 -3.51 -18.74
N LYS A 219 24.04 -3.17 -20.00
CA LYS A 219 25.05 -2.20 -20.48
C LYS A 219 24.89 -0.82 -19.86
N SER A 220 23.67 -0.31 -19.75
CA SER A 220 23.33 0.97 -19.11
C SER A 220 21.83 1.08 -18.91
N PRO A 221 21.27 0.53 -17.82
CA PRO A 221 19.83 0.40 -17.62
C PRO A 221 19.05 1.72 -17.66
N VAL A 222 19.63 2.79 -17.12
CA VAL A 222 19.01 4.14 -17.13
C VAL A 222 19.01 4.73 -18.54
N TYR A 223 20.12 4.59 -19.28
CA TYR A 223 20.25 5.15 -20.63
C TYR A 223 19.39 4.43 -21.66
N TYR A 224 19.21 3.11 -21.50
CA TYR A 224 18.39 2.25 -22.35
C TYR A 224 17.03 1.91 -21.74
N SER A 225 16.57 2.68 -20.74
CA SER A 225 15.26 2.47 -20.13
C SER A 225 14.15 2.48 -21.20
N PRO A 226 13.36 1.41 -21.32
CA PRO A 226 12.28 1.37 -22.31
C PRO A 226 11.11 2.31 -21.96
N ILE A 227 11.01 2.74 -20.71
CA ILE A 227 10.01 3.70 -20.23
C ILE A 227 10.48 5.13 -20.52
N LEU A 228 11.72 5.48 -20.11
CA LEU A 228 12.22 6.86 -20.24
C LEU A 228 12.75 7.17 -21.65
N HIS A 229 13.31 6.19 -22.36
CA HIS A 229 14.00 6.34 -23.64
C HIS A 229 13.64 5.21 -24.61
N PRO A 230 12.37 5.07 -25.03
CA PRO A 230 11.89 3.95 -25.84
C PRO A 230 12.66 3.75 -27.15
N ASP A 231 13.04 4.84 -27.85
CA ASP A 231 13.81 4.76 -29.09
C ASP A 231 15.20 4.15 -28.89
N ARG A 232 15.88 4.51 -27.79
CA ARG A 232 17.20 3.96 -27.44
C ARG A 232 17.10 2.50 -27.05
N ALA A 233 16.04 2.14 -26.30
CA ALA A 233 15.74 0.77 -25.91
C ALA A 233 15.45 -0.10 -27.15
N LEU A 234 14.64 0.40 -28.09
CA LEU A 234 14.36 -0.26 -29.37
C LEU A 234 15.64 -0.49 -30.18
N HIS A 235 16.48 0.53 -30.29
CA HIS A 235 17.78 0.40 -30.98
C HIS A 235 18.67 -0.66 -30.27
N ARG A 236 18.77 -0.63 -28.95
CA ARG A 236 19.57 -1.58 -28.18
C ARG A 236 19.06 -3.02 -28.32
N ARG A 237 17.74 -3.23 -28.25
CA ARG A 237 17.08 -4.51 -28.51
C ARG A 237 17.48 -5.07 -29.89
N ASN A 238 17.42 -4.22 -30.90
CA ASN A 238 17.73 -4.62 -32.29
C ASN A 238 19.22 -4.99 -32.46
N LEU A 239 20.15 -4.37 -31.69
CA LEU A 239 21.55 -4.79 -31.64
C LEU A 239 21.70 -6.20 -31.04
N VAL A 240 20.91 -6.56 -30.01
CA VAL A 240 20.89 -7.92 -29.43
C VAL A 240 20.38 -8.93 -30.45
N ILE A 241 19.27 -8.61 -31.13
CA ILE A 241 18.71 -9.48 -32.20
C ILE A 241 19.74 -9.71 -33.32
N ASN A 242 20.49 -8.67 -33.71
CA ASN A 242 21.55 -8.84 -34.72
C ASN A 242 22.68 -9.74 -34.20
N ALA A 243 23.10 -9.61 -32.93
CA ALA A 243 24.11 -10.49 -32.37
C ALA A 243 23.66 -11.97 -32.32
N LEU A 244 22.39 -12.23 -31.99
CA LEU A 244 21.80 -13.56 -32.06
C LEU A 244 21.83 -14.14 -33.48
N LEU A 245 21.52 -13.34 -34.50
CA LEU A 245 21.59 -13.74 -35.90
C LEU A 245 23.02 -14.03 -36.33
N GLU A 246 23.98 -13.17 -35.98
CA GLU A 246 25.42 -13.37 -36.30
C GLU A 246 25.98 -14.63 -35.63
N ASP A 247 25.47 -15.00 -34.46
CA ASP A 247 25.87 -16.20 -33.72
C ASP A 247 25.10 -17.46 -34.15
N GLY A 248 24.21 -17.34 -35.14
CA GLY A 248 23.41 -18.44 -35.66
C GLY A 248 22.41 -19.05 -34.68
N LYS A 249 21.98 -18.24 -33.68
CA LYS A 249 21.02 -18.63 -32.66
C LYS A 249 19.57 -18.52 -33.14
N ILE A 250 19.34 -17.62 -34.09
CA ILE A 250 18.04 -17.39 -34.75
C ILE A 250 18.22 -17.29 -36.26
N THR A 251 17.14 -17.50 -37.01
CA THR A 251 17.12 -17.36 -38.46
C THR A 251 16.94 -15.90 -38.89
N ALA A 252 17.28 -15.59 -40.15
CA ALA A 252 17.09 -14.27 -40.72
C ALA A 252 15.61 -13.82 -40.71
N ARG A 253 14.67 -14.77 -40.85
CA ARG A 253 13.22 -14.50 -40.77
C ARG A 253 12.79 -14.10 -39.36
N GLU A 254 13.17 -14.88 -38.35
CA GLU A 254 12.88 -14.56 -36.95
C GLU A 254 13.47 -13.22 -36.54
N ALA A 255 14.70 -12.92 -36.99
CA ALA A 255 15.33 -11.63 -36.73
C ALA A 255 14.57 -10.46 -37.37
N ALA A 256 14.04 -10.62 -38.58
CA ALA A 256 13.25 -9.59 -39.25
C ALA A 256 11.92 -9.36 -38.52
N GLU A 257 11.17 -10.43 -38.26
CA GLU A 257 9.90 -10.40 -37.55
C GLU A 257 10.05 -9.73 -36.15
N ALA A 258 11.09 -10.10 -35.38
CA ALA A 258 11.34 -9.54 -34.05
C ALA A 258 11.73 -8.05 -34.07
N ARG A 259 12.43 -7.58 -35.12
CA ARG A 259 12.79 -6.16 -35.25
C ARG A 259 11.61 -5.27 -35.58
N ASP A 260 10.63 -5.77 -36.32
CA ASP A 260 9.43 -5.05 -36.72
C ASP A 260 8.41 -4.92 -35.58
N MET A 261 8.52 -5.75 -34.52
CA MET A 261 7.65 -5.68 -33.36
C MET A 261 7.95 -4.42 -32.51
N PRO A 262 6.91 -3.75 -31.95
CA PRO A 262 7.09 -2.69 -30.95
C PRO A 262 7.75 -3.25 -29.68
N LEU A 263 8.04 -2.38 -28.70
CA LEU A 263 8.61 -2.84 -27.41
C LEU A 263 7.67 -3.76 -26.63
N GLY A 264 6.35 -3.60 -26.80
CA GLY A 264 5.35 -4.47 -26.19
C GLY A 264 5.30 -4.41 -24.67
N LEU A 265 5.63 -3.25 -24.08
CA LEU A 265 5.64 -3.09 -22.64
C LEU A 265 4.23 -3.27 -22.05
N ASN A 266 4.16 -3.99 -20.95
CA ASN A 266 3.03 -4.10 -20.05
C ASN A 266 3.56 -3.96 -18.64
N ILE A 267 3.72 -2.71 -18.21
CA ILE A 267 4.38 -2.38 -16.92
C ILE A 267 3.51 -2.89 -15.78
N ALA A 268 4.10 -3.70 -14.91
CA ALA A 268 3.43 -4.16 -13.71
C ALA A 268 3.18 -3.01 -12.75
N HIS A 269 1.94 -2.90 -12.27
CA HIS A 269 1.58 -1.95 -11.24
C HIS A 269 2.31 -2.28 -9.92
N ASP A 270 2.55 -1.25 -9.11
CA ASP A 270 3.09 -1.47 -7.78
C ASP A 270 2.03 -2.19 -6.91
N PRO A 271 2.26 -3.43 -6.45
CA PRO A 271 1.29 -4.10 -5.60
C PRO A 271 1.00 -3.31 -4.31
N ASN A 272 1.92 -2.44 -3.87
CA ASN A 272 1.71 -1.57 -2.71
C ASN A 272 0.65 -0.49 -2.95
N SER A 273 0.27 -0.21 -4.19
CA SER A 273 -0.80 0.75 -4.52
C SER A 273 -2.21 0.19 -4.31
N LEU A 274 -2.36 -1.13 -4.18
CA LEU A 274 -3.67 -1.78 -4.04
C LEU A 274 -4.34 -1.51 -2.69
N ALA A 275 -3.56 -1.46 -1.60
CA ALA A 275 -4.04 -1.19 -0.24
C ALA A 275 -3.00 -0.38 0.56
N PRO A 276 -2.66 0.83 0.11
CA PRO A 276 -1.43 1.50 0.54
C PRO A 276 -1.40 1.85 2.03
N TYR A 277 -2.51 2.24 2.63
CA TYR A 277 -2.60 2.54 4.06
C TYR A 277 -2.44 1.27 4.91
N PHE A 278 -3.03 0.16 4.49
CA PHE A 278 -2.91 -1.11 5.18
C PHE A 278 -1.47 -1.67 5.09
N VAL A 279 -0.90 -1.65 3.89
CA VAL A 279 0.48 -2.09 3.64
C VAL A 279 1.48 -1.28 4.46
N GLU A 280 1.28 0.03 4.59
CA GLU A 280 2.13 0.91 5.41
C GLU A 280 2.03 0.58 6.91
N GLU A 281 0.85 0.25 7.44
CA GLU A 281 0.71 -0.18 8.83
C GLU A 281 1.43 -1.53 9.08
N VAL A 282 1.29 -2.48 8.17
CA VAL A 282 2.02 -3.75 8.22
C VAL A 282 3.53 -3.51 8.18
N ARG A 283 4.02 -2.63 7.29
CA ARG A 283 5.45 -2.27 7.21
C ARG A 283 5.97 -1.75 8.54
N ARG A 284 5.26 -0.79 9.14
CA ARG A 284 5.63 -0.19 10.44
C ARG A 284 5.70 -1.21 11.56
N TYR A 285 4.73 -2.12 11.61
CA TYR A 285 4.74 -3.20 12.59
C TYR A 285 5.96 -4.10 12.41
N LEU A 286 6.20 -4.57 11.17
CA LEU A 286 7.30 -5.49 10.88
C LEU A 286 8.67 -4.83 11.14
N GLU A 287 8.87 -3.57 10.74
CA GLU A 287 10.12 -2.86 11.00
C GLU A 287 10.37 -2.65 12.49
N SER A 288 9.31 -2.35 13.25
CA SER A 288 9.42 -2.22 14.71
C SER A 288 9.79 -3.54 15.40
N LYS A 289 9.34 -4.68 14.85
CA LYS A 289 9.52 -6.00 15.48
C LYS A 289 10.77 -6.73 15.00
N TYR A 290 11.05 -6.68 13.70
CA TYR A 290 12.12 -7.46 13.06
C TYR A 290 13.31 -6.60 12.60
N GLY A 291 13.16 -5.28 12.58
CA GLY A 291 14.14 -4.33 12.05
C GLY A 291 14.07 -4.17 10.54
N THR A 292 14.55 -3.00 10.07
CA THR A 292 14.47 -2.59 8.65
C THR A 292 15.15 -3.58 7.72
N ASP A 293 16.35 -4.05 8.07
CA ASP A 293 17.13 -4.96 7.21
C ASP A 293 16.39 -6.28 6.99
N GLN A 294 15.81 -6.88 8.05
CA GLN A 294 15.07 -8.13 7.93
C GLN A 294 13.80 -7.96 7.09
N VAL A 295 13.12 -6.82 7.21
CA VAL A 295 11.91 -6.53 6.45
C VAL A 295 12.19 -6.28 4.97
N HIS A 296 13.29 -5.59 4.65
CA HIS A 296 13.58 -5.20 3.26
C HIS A 296 14.51 -6.16 2.51
N GLU A 297 15.24 -7.01 3.21
CA GLU A 297 16.27 -7.88 2.64
C GLU A 297 16.14 -9.36 3.04
N GLY A 298 15.34 -9.65 4.08
CA GLY A 298 15.22 -10.98 4.68
C GLY A 298 14.25 -11.92 3.98
N GLY A 299 13.42 -11.44 3.06
CA GLY A 299 12.48 -12.28 2.30
C GLY A 299 11.39 -12.91 3.15
N LEU A 300 10.74 -12.11 4.00
CA LEU A 300 9.63 -12.57 4.82
C LEU A 300 8.40 -12.86 3.94
N ARG A 301 7.60 -13.84 4.34
CA ARG A 301 6.25 -14.06 3.82
C ARG A 301 5.25 -13.68 4.90
N VAL A 302 4.46 -12.65 4.62
CA VAL A 302 3.54 -12.06 5.59
C VAL A 302 2.12 -12.33 5.14
N TYR A 303 1.41 -13.15 5.89
CA TYR A 303 -0.01 -13.42 5.67
C TYR A 303 -0.81 -12.44 6.48
N THR A 304 -1.62 -11.66 5.80
CA THR A 304 -2.40 -10.59 6.42
C THR A 304 -3.87 -10.95 6.55
N SER A 305 -4.60 -10.14 7.29
CA SER A 305 -6.04 -10.27 7.48
C SER A 305 -6.87 -9.55 6.41
N LEU A 306 -6.23 -8.88 5.46
CA LEU A 306 -6.90 -8.06 4.45
C LEU A 306 -7.72 -8.89 3.46
N ASP A 307 -8.94 -8.45 3.18
CA ASP A 307 -9.77 -8.94 2.07
C ASP A 307 -9.77 -7.88 0.96
N MET A 308 -9.09 -8.18 -0.16
CA MET A 308 -8.92 -7.21 -1.24
C MET A 308 -10.24 -6.78 -1.91
N ASP A 309 -11.26 -7.61 -1.89
CA ASP A 309 -12.56 -7.23 -2.44
C ASP A 309 -13.27 -6.24 -1.51
N LEU A 310 -13.15 -6.44 -0.19
CA LEU A 310 -13.65 -5.48 0.79
C LEU A 310 -12.82 -4.18 0.80
N GLU A 311 -11.53 -4.25 0.60
CA GLU A 311 -10.65 -3.06 0.51
C GLU A 311 -11.02 -2.19 -0.68
N ARG A 312 -11.21 -2.79 -1.88
CA ARG A 312 -11.68 -2.05 -3.06
C ARG A 312 -13.04 -1.42 -2.84
N ALA A 313 -13.97 -2.16 -2.22
CA ALA A 313 -15.29 -1.63 -1.88
C ALA A 313 -15.22 -0.47 -0.88
N ALA A 314 -14.31 -0.56 0.11
CA ALA A 314 -14.08 0.50 1.09
C ALA A 314 -13.52 1.77 0.45
N ASN A 315 -12.50 1.62 -0.39
CA ASN A 315 -11.90 2.75 -1.11
C ASN A 315 -12.92 3.43 -2.03
N GLN A 316 -13.68 2.63 -2.81
CA GLN A 316 -14.72 3.16 -3.69
C GLN A 316 -15.81 3.90 -2.90
N ALA A 317 -16.26 3.34 -1.76
CA ALA A 317 -17.28 3.96 -0.91
C ALA A 317 -16.78 5.31 -0.35
N ILE A 318 -15.53 5.40 0.09
CA ILE A 318 -14.92 6.66 0.56
C ILE A 318 -14.91 7.70 -0.55
N LEU A 319 -14.39 7.36 -1.73
CA LEU A 319 -14.27 8.31 -2.85
C LEU A 319 -15.64 8.78 -3.35
N ASP A 320 -16.59 7.87 -3.53
CA ASP A 320 -17.95 8.20 -3.97
C ASP A 320 -18.69 9.03 -2.91
N GLY A 321 -18.49 8.73 -1.63
CA GLY A 321 -19.08 9.49 -0.55
C GLY A 321 -18.54 10.92 -0.41
N LEU A 322 -17.22 11.09 -0.61
CA LEU A 322 -16.57 12.41 -0.64
C LEU A 322 -17.04 13.21 -1.87
N ALA A 323 -17.11 12.59 -3.05
CA ALA A 323 -17.64 13.23 -4.25
C ALA A 323 -19.10 13.68 -4.05
N ALA A 324 -19.94 12.82 -3.44
CA ALA A 324 -21.31 13.17 -3.11
C ALA A 324 -21.40 14.34 -2.11
N TYR A 325 -20.54 14.38 -1.11
CA TYR A 325 -20.40 15.49 -0.18
C TYR A 325 -20.06 16.79 -0.91
N GLU A 326 -19.04 16.77 -1.76
CA GLU A 326 -18.56 17.93 -2.50
C GLU A 326 -19.59 18.46 -3.48
N ARG A 327 -20.25 17.60 -4.21
CA ARG A 327 -21.36 17.97 -5.12
C ARG A 327 -22.49 18.68 -4.39
N ARG A 328 -22.80 18.32 -3.12
CA ARG A 328 -23.82 19.03 -2.31
C ARG A 328 -23.41 20.45 -1.95
N HIS A 329 -22.08 20.71 -1.89
CA HIS A 329 -21.54 22.03 -1.55
C HIS A 329 -21.28 22.91 -2.77
N GLY A 330 -21.35 22.33 -3.98
CA GLY A 330 -21.11 23.03 -5.25
C GLY A 330 -19.62 23.31 -5.48
N TRP A 331 -19.29 23.72 -6.68
CA TRP A 331 -17.90 23.95 -7.14
C TRP A 331 -17.23 25.10 -6.40
N ARG A 332 -16.11 24.84 -5.74
CA ARG A 332 -15.31 25.80 -4.95
C ARG A 332 -13.83 25.80 -5.31
N SER A 333 -13.35 24.77 -6.02
CA SER A 333 -11.93 24.59 -6.33
C SER A 333 -11.35 25.70 -7.18
N HIS A 334 -10.06 26.00 -6.90
CA HIS A 334 -9.14 26.65 -7.79
C HIS A 334 -8.17 25.56 -8.26
N LEU A 335 -8.25 25.22 -9.56
CA LEU A 335 -7.42 24.18 -10.12
C LEU A 335 -5.97 24.65 -10.29
N GLU A 336 -5.04 23.74 -10.08
CA GLU A 336 -3.63 23.93 -10.44
C GLU A 336 -3.53 24.07 -11.96
N ASN A 337 -2.74 25.01 -12.46
CA ASN A 337 -2.52 25.20 -13.89
C ASN A 337 -1.05 25.03 -14.24
N VAL A 338 -0.73 23.98 -14.97
CA VAL A 338 0.64 23.60 -15.33
C VAL A 338 1.36 24.65 -16.19
N LEU A 339 0.62 25.43 -16.98
CA LEU A 339 1.19 26.50 -17.81
C LEU A 339 1.64 27.69 -16.96
N GLY A 340 0.96 27.97 -15.83
CA GLY A 340 1.34 28.98 -14.86
C GLY A 340 2.66 28.68 -14.15
N GLU A 341 3.05 27.40 -14.10
CA GLU A 341 4.30 26.93 -13.51
C GLU A 341 5.45 26.78 -14.53
N GLY A 342 5.25 27.19 -15.77
CA GLY A 342 6.25 27.11 -16.84
C GLY A 342 6.42 25.69 -17.43
N ARG A 343 5.53 24.76 -17.12
CA ARG A 343 5.46 23.43 -17.74
C ARG A 343 4.72 23.52 -19.07
N THR A 344 4.79 22.48 -19.90
CA THR A 344 4.06 22.38 -21.16
C THR A 344 3.04 21.23 -21.10
N LEU A 345 1.93 21.38 -21.83
CA LEU A 345 0.90 20.33 -21.90
C LEU A 345 1.47 18.99 -22.39
N ALA A 346 2.45 19.03 -23.30
CA ALA A 346 3.04 17.82 -23.89
C ALA A 346 3.88 16.99 -22.91
N ASN A 347 4.50 17.64 -21.92
CA ASN A 347 5.44 17.00 -20.99
C ASN A 347 4.83 16.75 -19.59
N TYR A 348 3.55 17.05 -19.42
CA TYR A 348 2.88 16.81 -18.15
C TYR A 348 2.54 15.32 -18.00
N SER A 349 2.84 14.76 -16.85
CA SER A 349 2.39 13.45 -16.38
C SER A 349 1.92 13.56 -14.93
N ASN A 350 0.97 12.75 -14.54
CA ASN A 350 0.46 12.67 -13.17
C ASN A 350 0.68 11.25 -12.63
N PRO A 351 1.05 11.07 -11.35
CA PRO A 351 1.22 9.74 -10.75
C PRO A 351 0.00 8.82 -10.88
N ASP A 352 -1.23 9.35 -10.88
CA ASP A 352 -2.46 8.57 -11.06
C ASP A 352 -2.48 7.80 -12.40
N TRP A 353 -1.67 8.23 -13.37
CA TRP A 353 -1.63 7.61 -14.71
C TRP A 353 -0.72 6.39 -14.77
N ASP A 354 0.08 6.16 -13.72
CA ASP A 354 0.97 5.01 -13.59
C ASP A 354 0.22 3.79 -13.01
N ASP A 355 -0.96 4.01 -12.38
CA ASP A 355 -1.83 2.96 -11.86
C ASP A 355 -2.76 2.38 -12.95
N ALA A 356 -3.41 1.25 -12.64
CA ALA A 356 -4.42 0.66 -13.51
C ALA A 356 -5.63 1.60 -13.64
N LEU A 357 -5.84 2.13 -14.85
CA LEU A 357 -6.99 3.00 -15.12
C LEU A 357 -8.23 2.15 -15.42
N GLU A 358 -9.22 2.19 -14.54
CA GLU A 358 -10.44 1.41 -14.64
C GLU A 358 -11.69 2.28 -14.46
N PRO A 359 -12.86 1.87 -15.00
CA PRO A 359 -14.13 2.52 -14.68
C PRO A 359 -14.39 2.51 -13.17
N GLY A 360 -14.78 3.66 -12.63
CA GLY A 360 -14.96 3.87 -11.19
C GLY A 360 -13.81 4.64 -10.54
N ASN A 361 -12.59 4.56 -11.07
CA ASN A 361 -11.44 5.25 -10.53
C ASN A 361 -11.56 6.78 -10.66
N TYR A 362 -10.96 7.47 -9.71
CA TYR A 362 -10.80 8.91 -9.68
C TYR A 362 -9.36 9.26 -10.05
N VAL A 363 -9.18 10.19 -10.99
CA VAL A 363 -7.85 10.56 -11.51
C VAL A 363 -7.75 12.05 -11.80
N HIS A 364 -6.54 12.58 -11.73
CA HIS A 364 -6.24 13.92 -12.19
C HIS A 364 -6.05 13.92 -13.71
N ALA A 365 -6.85 14.70 -14.43
CA ALA A 365 -6.81 14.82 -15.87
C ALA A 365 -6.36 16.23 -16.29
N LEU A 366 -5.46 16.29 -17.26
CA LEU A 366 -4.99 17.55 -17.84
C LEU A 366 -6.02 18.10 -18.82
N VAL A 367 -6.47 19.33 -18.64
CA VAL A 367 -7.31 20.06 -19.59
C VAL A 367 -6.45 20.55 -20.75
N GLU A 368 -6.62 19.98 -21.94
CA GLU A 368 -5.85 20.37 -23.12
C GLU A 368 -6.46 21.56 -23.86
N THR A 369 -7.80 21.54 -24.01
CA THR A 369 -8.52 22.56 -24.78
C THR A 369 -9.88 22.82 -24.14
N VAL A 370 -10.28 24.07 -24.09
CA VAL A 370 -11.63 24.51 -23.71
C VAL A 370 -12.22 25.28 -24.88
N TRP A 371 -13.35 24.83 -25.39
CA TRP A 371 -14.03 25.46 -26.52
C TRP A 371 -15.11 26.44 -26.08
N PRO A 372 -15.29 27.57 -26.80
CA PRO A 372 -16.28 28.60 -26.44
C PRO A 372 -17.72 28.14 -26.39
N TRP A 373 -18.06 27.04 -27.10
CA TRP A 373 -19.42 26.45 -27.09
C TRP A 373 -19.73 25.57 -25.86
N GLY A 374 -18.81 25.49 -24.89
CA GLY A 374 -19.06 24.82 -23.60
C GLY A 374 -18.67 23.35 -23.57
N SER A 375 -17.56 22.99 -24.20
CA SER A 375 -16.94 21.68 -24.05
C SER A 375 -15.45 21.81 -23.76
N ALA A 376 -14.82 20.75 -23.21
CA ALA A 376 -13.39 20.68 -22.94
C ALA A 376 -12.85 19.29 -23.28
N SER A 377 -11.60 19.24 -23.78
CA SER A 377 -10.84 18.01 -23.95
C SER A 377 -9.91 17.81 -22.74
N LEU A 378 -9.93 16.62 -22.17
CA LEU A 378 -9.09 16.22 -21.06
C LEU A 378 -8.25 15.02 -21.44
N LYS A 379 -7.01 14.98 -20.95
CA LYS A 379 -6.08 13.86 -21.14
C LYS A 379 -5.71 13.25 -19.79
N PHE A 380 -5.70 11.91 -19.71
CA PHE A 380 -5.13 11.17 -18.60
C PHE A 380 -4.56 9.83 -19.10
N GLY A 381 -3.29 9.59 -18.82
CA GLY A 381 -2.56 8.45 -19.39
C GLY A 381 -2.67 8.40 -20.92
N PRO A 382 -3.06 7.26 -21.51
CA PRO A 382 -3.29 7.11 -22.95
C PRO A 382 -4.67 7.57 -23.41
N TYR A 383 -5.55 8.05 -22.50
CA TYR A 383 -6.95 8.32 -22.79
C TYR A 383 -7.22 9.81 -22.99
N LEU A 384 -8.16 10.08 -23.91
CA LEU A 384 -8.75 11.39 -24.13
C LEU A 384 -10.24 11.34 -23.80
N ALA A 385 -10.70 12.29 -22.99
CA ALA A 385 -12.10 12.44 -22.64
C ALA A 385 -12.60 13.82 -23.07
N THR A 386 -13.93 13.92 -23.32
CA THR A 386 -14.58 15.20 -23.62
C THR A 386 -15.64 15.45 -22.56
N LEU A 387 -15.55 16.60 -21.90
CA LEU A 387 -16.61 17.13 -21.03
C LEU A 387 -17.49 18.11 -21.79
N SER A 388 -18.78 18.07 -21.56
CA SER A 388 -19.76 19.02 -22.03
C SER A 388 -20.34 19.86 -20.90
N GLN A 389 -21.09 20.91 -21.23
CA GLN A 389 -21.81 21.70 -20.21
C GLN A 389 -22.76 20.88 -19.36
N ALA A 390 -23.32 19.79 -19.90
CA ALA A 390 -24.21 18.89 -19.15
C ALA A 390 -23.46 18.14 -18.04
N ASP A 391 -22.20 17.74 -18.30
CA ASP A 391 -21.38 16.96 -17.36
C ASP A 391 -20.93 17.81 -16.14
N VAL A 392 -20.95 19.13 -16.28
CA VAL A 392 -20.59 20.07 -15.22
C VAL A 392 -21.80 20.81 -14.62
N SER A 393 -23.03 20.40 -14.97
CA SER A 393 -24.26 21.08 -14.53
C SER A 393 -24.43 21.18 -13.02
N TRP A 394 -23.94 20.20 -12.28
CA TRP A 394 -23.97 20.18 -10.81
C TRP A 394 -23.18 21.32 -10.17
N THR A 395 -22.20 21.91 -10.87
CA THR A 395 -21.39 23.03 -10.38
C THR A 395 -22.17 24.34 -10.35
N GLY A 396 -23.31 24.42 -11.05
CA GLY A 396 -24.10 25.64 -11.23
C GLY A 396 -23.39 26.72 -12.07
N LYS A 397 -22.25 26.40 -12.70
CA LYS A 397 -21.41 27.34 -13.44
C LYS A 397 -21.27 26.93 -14.92
N LYS A 398 -20.82 27.86 -15.75
CA LYS A 398 -20.45 27.55 -17.14
C LYS A 398 -19.09 26.87 -17.18
N LEU A 399 -18.94 25.81 -18.01
CA LEU A 399 -17.71 25.05 -18.15
C LEU A 399 -16.50 25.96 -18.41
N ALA A 400 -16.61 26.90 -19.32
CA ALA A 400 -15.52 27.84 -19.67
C ALA A 400 -15.17 28.85 -18.55
N THR A 401 -15.91 28.88 -17.45
CA THR A 401 -15.59 29.70 -16.27
C THR A 401 -14.89 28.91 -15.15
N ILE A 402 -14.90 27.58 -15.26
CA ILE A 402 -14.32 26.70 -14.23
C ILE A 402 -13.14 25.90 -14.74
N LEU A 403 -12.95 25.77 -16.07
CA LEU A 403 -11.83 25.07 -16.69
C LEU A 403 -11.12 26.00 -17.68
N SER A 404 -9.79 25.92 -17.66
CA SER A 404 -8.89 26.59 -18.60
C SER A 404 -7.86 25.59 -19.14
N PRO A 405 -7.32 25.79 -20.36
CA PRO A 405 -6.22 24.95 -20.83
C PRO A 405 -5.04 24.97 -19.86
N GLY A 406 -4.50 23.80 -19.56
CA GLY A 406 -3.45 23.61 -18.58
C GLY A 406 -3.93 23.32 -17.16
N ASP A 407 -5.20 23.42 -16.87
CA ASP A 407 -5.73 23.03 -15.56
C ASP A 407 -5.64 21.52 -15.36
N VAL A 408 -5.38 21.12 -14.13
CA VAL A 408 -5.42 19.73 -13.66
C VAL A 408 -6.76 19.50 -12.95
N ALA A 409 -7.67 18.83 -13.63
CA ALA A 409 -9.04 18.61 -13.15
C ALA A 409 -9.18 17.19 -12.56
N TYR A 410 -9.85 17.08 -11.40
CA TYR A 410 -10.16 15.79 -10.79
C TYR A 410 -11.42 15.21 -11.46
N VAL A 411 -11.34 13.97 -11.93
CA VAL A 411 -12.44 13.33 -12.67
C VAL A 411 -12.62 11.89 -12.24
N LYS A 412 -13.88 11.40 -12.31
CA LYS A 412 -14.20 9.98 -12.19
C LYS A 412 -14.31 9.35 -13.57
N ILE A 413 -13.63 8.24 -13.80
CA ILE A 413 -13.72 7.45 -15.02
C ILE A 413 -15.06 6.72 -15.03
N LEU A 414 -15.89 6.95 -16.05
CA LEU A 414 -17.17 6.26 -16.22
C LEU A 414 -17.03 5.06 -17.16
N THR A 415 -16.35 5.24 -18.29
CA THR A 415 -16.04 4.15 -19.24
C THR A 415 -14.72 4.41 -19.96
N LEU A 416 -14.03 3.33 -20.31
CA LEU A 416 -12.86 3.33 -21.16
C LEU A 416 -13.15 2.58 -22.46
N GLU A 417 -12.76 3.15 -23.59
CA GLU A 417 -12.97 2.56 -24.92
C GLU A 417 -11.61 2.14 -25.50
N GLY A 418 -11.56 1.01 -26.20
CA GLY A 418 -10.33 0.44 -26.74
C GLY A 418 -9.61 1.31 -27.80
N ASN A 419 -10.20 2.43 -28.21
CA ASN A 419 -9.64 3.41 -29.14
C ASN A 419 -8.93 4.60 -28.45
N GLY A 420 -8.66 4.51 -27.14
CA GLY A 420 -8.06 5.58 -26.34
C GLY A 420 -9.03 6.70 -25.97
N LYS A 421 -10.34 6.51 -26.11
CA LYS A 421 -11.36 7.44 -25.65
C LYS A 421 -11.92 7.01 -24.29
N ALA A 422 -12.36 7.98 -23.52
CA ALA A 422 -12.98 7.77 -22.23
C ALA A 422 -14.20 8.69 -22.04
N LYS A 423 -15.13 8.24 -21.18
CA LYS A 423 -16.15 9.11 -20.59
C LYS A 423 -15.80 9.33 -19.14
N VAL A 424 -15.89 10.57 -18.70
CA VAL A 424 -15.59 10.98 -17.33
C VAL A 424 -16.68 11.90 -16.79
N SER A 425 -16.78 12.02 -15.46
CA SER A 425 -17.51 13.11 -14.82
C SER A 425 -16.53 14.01 -14.08
N LEU A 426 -16.77 15.32 -14.13
CA LEU A 426 -15.98 16.29 -13.36
C LEU A 426 -16.33 16.13 -11.88
N GLU A 427 -15.30 16.06 -11.04
CA GLU A 427 -15.40 16.00 -9.59
C GLU A 427 -14.61 17.14 -8.96
N GLU A 428 -14.82 17.36 -7.68
CA GLU A 428 -14.07 18.34 -6.90
C GLU A 428 -13.15 17.63 -5.91
N ASP A 429 -11.96 18.17 -5.69
CA ASP A 429 -11.14 17.86 -4.52
C ASP A 429 -11.13 19.07 -3.58
N SER A 430 -11.96 19.02 -2.56
CA SER A 430 -12.08 20.08 -1.54
C SER A 430 -11.04 19.96 -0.42
N GLY A 431 -10.20 18.91 -0.45
CA GLY A 431 -9.31 18.52 0.64
C GLY A 431 -10.03 17.80 1.79
N ALA A 432 -11.33 17.48 1.66
CA ALA A 432 -12.03 16.65 2.64
C ALA A 432 -11.45 15.24 2.63
N GLN A 433 -11.26 14.67 3.81
CA GLN A 433 -10.74 13.34 4.05
C GLN A 433 -11.84 12.40 4.52
N GLY A 434 -11.67 11.12 4.22
CA GLY A 434 -12.52 10.05 4.73
C GLY A 434 -11.67 8.87 5.15
N ALA A 435 -12.06 8.18 6.21
CA ALA A 435 -11.41 6.95 6.64
C ALA A 435 -12.46 5.87 6.94
N LEU A 436 -12.10 4.62 6.68
CA LEU A 436 -12.94 3.46 6.93
C LEU A 436 -12.09 2.31 7.48
N ILE A 437 -12.62 1.63 8.51
CA ILE A 437 -12.09 0.35 8.98
C ILE A 437 -13.24 -0.64 9.10
N ALA A 438 -12.98 -1.88 8.66
CA ALA A 438 -13.89 -3.00 8.83
C ALA A 438 -13.20 -4.16 9.57
N ILE A 439 -13.84 -4.66 10.62
CA ILE A 439 -13.32 -5.72 11.52
C ILE A 439 -14.29 -6.89 11.51
N ASP A 440 -13.76 -8.09 11.32
CA ASP A 440 -14.49 -9.36 11.50
C ASP A 440 -14.76 -9.57 12.99
N ASN A 441 -16.04 -9.70 13.37
CA ASN A 441 -16.42 -9.77 14.77
C ASN A 441 -15.93 -11.05 15.45
N SER A 442 -15.80 -12.16 14.71
CA SER A 442 -15.44 -13.47 15.24
C SER A 442 -13.93 -13.69 15.40
N THR A 443 -13.11 -12.88 14.72
CA THR A 443 -11.65 -13.07 14.71
C THR A 443 -10.86 -11.83 15.14
N GLY A 444 -11.46 -10.65 15.16
CA GLY A 444 -10.77 -9.38 15.37
C GLY A 444 -9.92 -8.93 14.16
N GLU A 445 -10.00 -9.64 13.05
CA GLU A 445 -9.20 -9.37 11.86
C GLU A 445 -9.70 -8.13 11.11
N ILE A 446 -8.79 -7.23 10.77
CA ILE A 446 -9.09 -6.05 9.95
C ILE A 446 -9.18 -6.49 8.49
N ARG A 447 -10.40 -6.51 7.96
CA ARG A 447 -10.72 -6.95 6.61
C ARG A 447 -10.54 -5.86 5.55
N ALA A 448 -10.68 -4.59 5.96
CA ALA A 448 -10.43 -3.42 5.09
C ALA A 448 -9.98 -2.23 5.92
N MET A 449 -9.10 -1.38 5.35
CA MET A 449 -8.62 -0.15 5.97
C MET A 449 -8.26 0.90 4.94
N VAL A 450 -9.05 1.95 4.87
CA VAL A 450 -8.78 3.15 4.08
C VAL A 450 -8.48 4.30 5.02
N GLY A 451 -7.30 4.90 4.92
CA GLY A 451 -6.83 5.93 5.84
C GLY A 451 -6.98 7.37 5.35
N GLY A 452 -7.43 7.59 4.11
CA GLY A 452 -7.58 8.91 3.52
C GLY A 452 -8.07 8.86 2.09
N ARG A 453 -8.21 10.02 1.44
CA ARG A 453 -8.63 10.13 0.04
C ARG A 453 -7.58 9.60 -0.92
N ASP A 454 -6.32 9.99 -0.73
CA ASP A 454 -5.22 9.70 -1.62
C ASP A 454 -3.90 9.54 -0.83
N PHE A 455 -3.33 8.33 -0.89
CA PHE A 455 -2.09 8.00 -0.20
C PHE A 455 -0.86 8.70 -0.80
N ASN A 456 -0.88 9.01 -2.10
CA ASN A 456 0.23 9.68 -2.77
C ASN A 456 0.33 11.14 -2.32
N LEU A 457 -0.80 11.79 -2.03
CA LEU A 457 -0.85 13.14 -1.47
C LEU A 457 -0.56 13.16 0.02
N SER A 458 -1.08 12.20 0.80
CA SER A 458 -0.87 12.13 2.24
C SER A 458 -0.77 10.68 2.73
N LYS A 459 0.37 10.34 3.32
CA LYS A 459 0.61 9.04 3.97
C LYS A 459 0.05 8.97 5.39
N PHE A 460 -0.54 10.07 5.88
CA PHE A 460 -1.13 10.12 7.21
C PHE A 460 -2.41 9.28 7.25
N ASN A 461 -2.41 8.24 8.09
CA ASN A 461 -3.52 7.31 8.22
C ASN A 461 -4.55 7.80 9.23
N HIS A 462 -5.65 8.40 8.77
CA HIS A 462 -6.71 8.89 9.65
C HIS A 462 -7.41 7.77 10.42
N ALA A 463 -7.32 6.55 9.96
CA ALA A 463 -7.95 5.42 10.62
C ALA A 463 -7.22 5.00 11.91
N THR A 464 -5.88 5.13 11.96
CA THR A 464 -5.05 4.65 13.06
C THR A 464 -4.31 5.75 13.81
N GLN A 465 -4.03 6.90 13.16
CA GLN A 465 -3.17 7.94 13.72
C GLN A 465 -3.92 9.22 14.14
N ALA A 466 -5.07 9.52 13.49
CA ALA A 466 -5.81 10.73 13.76
C ALA A 466 -6.63 10.59 15.05
N LEU A 467 -6.35 11.45 16.04
CA LEU A 467 -7.20 11.65 17.19
C LEU A 467 -8.28 12.68 16.83
N ARG A 468 -9.54 12.22 16.70
CA ARG A 468 -10.66 13.05 16.27
C ARG A 468 -11.81 12.97 17.27
N GLN A 469 -12.50 14.09 17.47
CA GLN A 469 -13.60 14.17 18.42
C GLN A 469 -14.77 13.28 17.97
N VAL A 470 -15.16 12.30 18.81
CA VAL A 470 -16.12 11.25 18.43
C VAL A 470 -17.58 11.65 18.52
N GLY A 471 -17.90 12.73 19.21
CA GLY A 471 -19.27 13.21 19.37
C GLY A 471 -20.22 12.13 19.92
N SER A 472 -21.44 12.13 19.45
CA SER A 472 -22.50 11.21 19.94
C SER A 472 -22.22 9.73 19.75
N SER A 473 -21.16 9.32 19.02
CA SER A 473 -20.77 7.91 18.96
C SER A 473 -20.17 7.40 20.27
N PHE A 474 -19.87 8.29 21.23
CA PHE A 474 -19.48 7.92 22.60
C PHE A 474 -20.65 7.45 23.49
N LYS A 475 -21.89 7.87 23.20
CA LYS A 475 -23.06 7.59 24.04
C LYS A 475 -23.29 6.11 24.36
N PRO A 476 -23.04 5.13 23.47
CA PRO A 476 -23.21 3.73 23.82
C PRO A 476 -22.46 3.31 25.09
N TYR A 477 -21.28 3.87 25.39
CA TYR A 477 -20.54 3.55 26.62
C TYR A 477 -21.31 4.02 27.88
N VAL A 478 -21.93 5.21 27.80
CA VAL A 478 -22.78 5.76 28.89
C VAL A 478 -23.98 4.85 29.12
N TYR A 479 -24.67 4.46 28.06
CA TYR A 479 -25.85 3.59 28.13
C TYR A 479 -25.47 2.17 28.58
N THR A 480 -24.36 1.65 28.10
CA THR A 480 -23.83 0.33 28.54
C THR A 480 -23.59 0.31 30.05
N ALA A 481 -22.91 1.36 30.57
CA ALA A 481 -22.65 1.47 32.01
C ALA A 481 -23.96 1.53 32.82
N ALA A 482 -24.98 2.24 32.31
CA ALA A 482 -26.30 2.28 32.96
C ALA A 482 -27.03 0.94 32.92
N ILE A 483 -27.07 0.26 31.78
CA ILE A 483 -27.72 -1.05 31.58
C ILE A 483 -27.05 -2.12 32.43
N ASP A 484 -25.72 -2.16 32.47
CA ASP A 484 -24.96 -3.12 33.26
C ASP A 484 -25.15 -2.93 34.77
N GLN A 485 -25.46 -1.70 35.20
CA GLN A 485 -25.85 -1.37 36.59
C GLN A 485 -27.34 -1.57 36.87
N GLY A 486 -28.11 -2.17 35.95
CA GLY A 486 -29.49 -2.58 36.16
C GLY A 486 -30.56 -1.66 35.57
N ALA A 487 -30.18 -0.60 34.84
CA ALA A 487 -31.18 0.17 34.07
C ALA A 487 -31.78 -0.71 32.96
N ARG A 488 -33.03 -0.40 32.58
CA ARG A 488 -33.78 -1.12 31.56
C ARG A 488 -34.00 -0.24 30.32
N PRO A 489 -34.04 -0.77 29.10
CA PRO A 489 -34.30 0.01 27.89
C PRO A 489 -35.61 0.83 27.94
N ASP A 490 -36.60 0.33 28.67
CA ASP A 490 -37.91 0.94 28.80
C ASP A 490 -38.05 1.88 30.01
N ASP A 491 -36.99 1.99 30.85
CA ASP A 491 -36.96 2.99 31.92
C ASP A 491 -37.06 4.40 31.31
N THR A 492 -37.81 5.25 31.98
CA THR A 492 -38.05 6.60 31.51
C THR A 492 -37.06 7.62 32.06
N ILE A 493 -36.73 8.59 31.20
CA ILE A 493 -35.86 9.70 31.52
C ILE A 493 -36.47 11.00 30.95
N VAL A 494 -36.29 12.12 31.67
CA VAL A 494 -36.87 13.39 31.27
C VAL A 494 -35.90 14.18 30.38
N ASP A 495 -36.30 14.44 29.12
CA ASP A 495 -35.64 15.28 28.14
C ASP A 495 -36.21 16.72 28.19
N LEU A 496 -35.75 17.52 29.13
CA LEU A 496 -36.10 18.94 29.31
C LEU A 496 -34.84 19.75 29.62
N PRO A 497 -34.82 21.07 29.39
CA PRO A 497 -33.71 21.95 29.75
C PRO A 497 -33.24 21.73 31.18
N ILE A 498 -31.95 21.67 31.39
CA ILE A 498 -31.30 21.45 32.69
C ILE A 498 -30.00 22.23 32.80
N ILE A 499 -29.62 22.56 34.02
CA ILE A 499 -28.33 23.15 34.35
C ILE A 499 -27.57 22.16 35.20
N PHE A 500 -26.36 21.79 34.75
CA PHE A 500 -25.44 21.01 35.54
C PHE A 500 -24.45 21.95 36.23
N GLN A 501 -24.21 21.74 37.49
CA GLN A 501 -23.15 22.43 38.23
C GLN A 501 -21.84 21.64 38.05
N THR A 502 -20.87 22.24 37.39
CA THR A 502 -19.55 21.63 37.16
C THR A 502 -18.47 22.41 37.91
N ALA A 503 -17.27 21.80 38.01
CA ALA A 503 -16.12 22.48 38.62
C ALA A 503 -15.73 23.78 37.90
N SER A 504 -16.05 23.90 36.61
CA SER A 504 -15.81 25.10 35.79
C SER A 504 -16.98 26.10 35.80
N GLY A 505 -18.06 25.80 36.51
CA GLY A 505 -19.26 26.64 36.59
C GLY A 505 -20.51 25.96 36.01
N PRO A 506 -21.62 26.68 35.87
CA PRO A 506 -22.87 26.15 35.37
C PRO A 506 -22.75 25.79 33.86
N TYR A 507 -23.17 24.56 33.51
CA TYR A 507 -23.19 24.05 32.14
C TYR A 507 -24.64 23.91 31.66
N PHE A 508 -24.93 24.50 30.49
CA PHE A 508 -26.26 24.58 29.90
C PHE A 508 -26.29 23.75 28.58
N PRO A 509 -26.44 22.43 28.63
CA PRO A 509 -26.52 21.63 27.43
C PRO A 509 -27.88 21.77 26.74
N HIS A 510 -27.90 21.60 25.43
CA HIS A 510 -29.12 21.52 24.62
C HIS A 510 -29.04 20.31 23.66
N ASN A 511 -30.19 19.86 23.19
CA ASN A 511 -30.25 18.88 22.14
C ASN A 511 -29.86 19.52 20.78
N TYR A 512 -29.39 18.70 19.82
CA TYR A 512 -28.93 19.17 18.51
C TYR A 512 -29.98 20.03 17.76
N ASP A 513 -31.26 19.63 17.88
CA ASP A 513 -32.41 20.27 17.21
C ASP A 513 -33.08 21.36 18.07
N GLU A 514 -32.48 21.69 19.22
CA GLU A 514 -33.03 22.62 20.23
C GLU A 514 -34.44 22.26 20.74
N LYS A 515 -34.91 21.03 20.49
CA LYS A 515 -36.20 20.51 20.91
C LYS A 515 -36.07 19.57 22.08
N TYR A 516 -37.15 19.42 22.85
CA TYR A 516 -37.23 18.55 24.01
C TYR A 516 -38.47 17.67 23.90
N GLU A 517 -38.35 16.39 24.22
CA GLU A 517 -39.42 15.41 24.07
C GLU A 517 -40.18 15.08 25.37
N GLY A 518 -39.79 15.70 26.50
CA GLY A 518 -40.39 15.40 27.80
C GLY A 518 -39.94 14.03 28.33
N THR A 519 -40.87 13.25 28.85
CA THR A 519 -40.57 11.90 29.38
C THR A 519 -40.50 10.88 28.26
N ILE A 520 -39.33 10.28 28.04
CA ILE A 520 -39.07 9.28 26.99
C ILE A 520 -38.34 8.07 27.59
N THR A 521 -38.37 6.93 26.88
CA THR A 521 -37.58 5.74 27.26
C THR A 521 -36.09 5.88 26.95
N LEU A 522 -35.22 5.14 27.63
CA LEU A 522 -33.80 5.11 27.35
C LEU A 522 -33.53 4.65 25.92
N ARG A 523 -34.27 3.64 25.42
CA ARG A 523 -34.20 3.17 24.03
C ARG A 523 -34.47 4.32 23.05
N ARG A 524 -35.53 5.09 23.25
CA ARG A 524 -35.85 6.23 22.38
C ARG A 524 -34.78 7.33 22.47
N ALA A 525 -34.31 7.59 23.68
CA ALA A 525 -33.29 8.62 23.91
C ALA A 525 -31.97 8.29 23.16
N LEU A 526 -31.55 7.03 23.16
CA LEU A 526 -30.37 6.56 22.40
C LEU A 526 -30.64 6.59 20.89
N ALA A 527 -31.80 6.10 20.44
CA ALA A 527 -32.17 6.05 19.02
C ALA A 527 -32.19 7.45 18.37
N GLN A 528 -32.76 8.43 19.08
CA GLN A 528 -32.81 9.84 18.66
C GLN A 528 -31.56 10.65 19.06
N SER A 529 -30.57 10.00 19.66
CA SER A 529 -29.31 10.62 20.05
C SER A 529 -29.45 11.85 20.96
N ARG A 530 -30.43 11.86 21.90
CA ARG A 530 -30.70 12.99 22.78
C ARG A 530 -29.52 13.27 23.71
N ASN A 531 -29.13 14.53 23.86
CA ASN A 531 -28.00 14.95 24.67
C ASN A 531 -28.35 14.97 26.16
N ILE A 532 -29.51 15.56 26.52
CA ILE A 532 -29.90 15.73 27.93
C ILE A 532 -30.03 14.36 28.63
N PRO A 533 -30.71 13.36 28.09
CA PRO A 533 -30.77 12.04 28.68
C PRO A 533 -29.38 11.40 28.92
N ALA A 534 -28.48 11.49 27.93
CA ALA A 534 -27.14 10.94 28.05
C ALA A 534 -26.34 11.59 29.18
N LEU A 535 -26.41 12.90 29.29
CA LEU A 535 -25.75 13.64 30.40
C LEU A 535 -26.35 13.31 31.77
N LYS A 536 -27.70 13.20 31.88
CA LYS A 536 -28.35 12.80 33.12
C LYS A 536 -27.97 11.37 33.57
N LEU A 537 -27.81 10.43 32.60
CA LEU A 537 -27.31 9.10 32.91
C LEU A 537 -25.86 9.16 33.41
N ALA A 538 -24.99 9.88 32.69
CA ALA A 538 -23.56 10.01 33.05
C ALA A 538 -23.38 10.72 34.41
N ASP A 539 -24.18 11.72 34.72
CA ASP A 539 -24.17 12.41 36.03
C ASP A 539 -24.62 11.45 37.15
N LYS A 540 -25.69 10.69 36.91
CA LYS A 540 -26.23 9.74 37.88
C LYS A 540 -25.26 8.59 38.21
N ILE A 541 -24.61 7.99 37.20
CA ILE A 541 -23.67 6.86 37.38
C ILE A 541 -22.26 7.30 37.69
N GLY A 542 -21.94 8.57 37.47
CA GLY A 542 -20.63 9.17 37.65
C GLY A 542 -19.75 9.05 36.41
N ILE A 543 -19.16 10.16 36.00
CA ILE A 543 -18.34 10.22 34.74
C ILE A 543 -17.11 9.29 34.78
N ARG A 544 -16.51 9.06 35.96
CA ARG A 544 -15.40 8.11 36.11
C ARG A 544 -15.81 6.68 35.80
N THR A 545 -17.02 6.28 36.18
CA THR A 545 -17.58 4.96 35.83
C THR A 545 -17.73 4.84 34.32
N VAL A 546 -18.21 5.90 33.64
CA VAL A 546 -18.30 5.91 32.16
C VAL A 546 -16.91 5.77 31.52
N GLU A 547 -15.93 6.46 32.07
CA GLU A 547 -14.52 6.35 31.64
C GLU A 547 -13.99 4.91 31.82
N ASP A 548 -14.24 4.29 32.97
CA ASP A 548 -13.84 2.90 33.26
C ASP A 548 -14.45 1.93 32.25
N TYR A 549 -15.73 2.11 31.88
CA TYR A 549 -16.36 1.30 30.83
C TYR A 549 -15.69 1.52 29.48
N ALA A 550 -15.43 2.77 29.06
CA ALA A 550 -14.73 3.03 27.83
C ALA A 550 -13.32 2.37 27.82
N ARG A 551 -12.60 2.38 28.95
CA ARG A 551 -11.33 1.65 29.10
C ARG A 551 -11.47 0.14 28.93
N LYS A 552 -12.52 -0.48 29.52
CA LYS A 552 -12.83 -1.91 29.31
C LYS A 552 -13.07 -2.25 27.84
N PHE A 553 -13.72 -1.36 27.09
CA PHE A 553 -13.92 -1.49 25.66
C PHE A 553 -12.63 -1.30 24.83
N GLY A 554 -11.48 -1.06 25.48
CA GLY A 554 -10.18 -0.97 24.82
C GLY A 554 -9.81 0.43 24.35
N ILE A 555 -10.51 1.48 24.79
CA ILE A 555 -10.13 2.86 24.48
C ILE A 555 -8.88 3.21 25.30
N THR A 556 -7.79 3.55 24.62
CA THR A 556 -6.50 3.94 25.21
C THR A 556 -6.27 5.44 25.15
N SER A 557 -6.94 6.13 24.23
CA SER A 557 -6.89 7.58 24.08
C SER A 557 -7.27 8.32 25.38
N PRO A 558 -6.72 9.51 25.66
CA PRO A 558 -7.00 10.25 26.87
C PRO A 558 -8.49 10.59 27.04
N LEU A 559 -9.07 10.25 28.19
CA LEU A 559 -10.46 10.57 28.55
C LEU A 559 -10.44 11.50 29.76
N PRO A 560 -10.64 12.81 29.58
CA PRO A 560 -10.67 13.72 30.71
C PRO A 560 -11.98 13.57 31.50
N PRO A 561 -11.94 13.50 32.84
CA PRO A 561 -13.09 13.17 33.70
C PRO A 561 -14.06 14.35 33.88
N TYR A 562 -14.62 14.87 32.79
CA TYR A 562 -15.63 15.94 32.85
C TYR A 562 -16.90 15.55 32.07
N LEU A 563 -18.04 16.03 32.52
CA LEU A 563 -19.36 15.62 32.09
C LEU A 563 -19.57 15.65 30.53
N PRO A 564 -19.09 16.69 29.80
CA PRO A 564 -19.21 16.72 28.34
C PRO A 564 -18.60 15.53 27.58
N VAL A 565 -17.69 14.72 28.18
CA VAL A 565 -17.17 13.47 27.58
C VAL A 565 -18.31 12.51 27.31
N ALA A 566 -19.38 12.51 28.10
CA ALA A 566 -20.58 11.70 27.84
C ALA A 566 -21.26 12.01 26.48
N LEU A 567 -20.99 13.17 25.90
CA LEU A 567 -21.40 13.58 24.56
C LEU A 567 -20.31 13.40 23.51
N GLY A 568 -19.16 12.82 23.90
CA GLY A 568 -18.02 12.60 23.02
C GLY A 568 -17.11 13.81 22.81
N ALA A 569 -16.96 14.66 23.85
CA ALA A 569 -15.95 15.71 23.85
C ALA A 569 -14.51 15.14 24.04
N ALA A 570 -14.31 13.86 23.83
CA ALA A 570 -13.03 13.16 23.80
C ALA A 570 -12.59 12.86 22.36
N GLU A 571 -11.30 12.79 22.15
CA GLU A 571 -10.70 12.46 20.85
C GLU A 571 -10.20 11.01 20.88
N MET A 572 -10.47 10.25 19.81
CA MET A 572 -10.09 8.85 19.66
C MET A 572 -9.72 8.56 18.21
N THR A 573 -9.02 7.45 17.96
CA THR A 573 -8.81 6.94 16.62
C THR A 573 -10.06 6.20 16.11
N LEU A 574 -10.18 6.10 14.78
CA LEU A 574 -11.26 5.32 14.18
C LEU A 574 -11.11 3.82 14.52
N LEU A 575 -9.87 3.33 14.58
CA LEU A 575 -9.57 1.95 14.96
C LEU A 575 -10.06 1.64 16.38
N GLU A 576 -9.75 2.49 17.39
CA GLU A 576 -10.21 2.30 18.75
C GLU A 576 -11.74 2.24 18.83
N GLN A 577 -12.40 3.19 18.17
CA GLN A 577 -13.86 3.30 18.20
C GLN A 577 -14.53 2.10 17.49
N THR A 578 -13.98 1.65 16.36
CA THR A 578 -14.52 0.50 15.62
C THR A 578 -14.30 -0.80 16.39
N SER A 579 -13.09 -1.02 16.93
CA SER A 579 -12.77 -2.17 17.76
C SER A 579 -13.62 -2.24 19.03
N ALA A 580 -13.91 -1.11 19.66
CA ALA A 580 -14.80 -1.05 20.83
C ALA A 580 -16.23 -1.50 20.46
N TYR A 581 -16.74 -1.10 19.31
CA TYR A 581 -18.10 -1.47 18.87
C TYR A 581 -18.24 -2.95 18.48
N SER A 582 -17.15 -3.63 18.06
CA SER A 582 -17.19 -5.07 17.76
C SER A 582 -17.53 -5.94 18.97
N THR A 583 -17.39 -5.39 20.17
CA THR A 583 -17.80 -6.05 21.43
C THR A 583 -19.30 -6.34 21.49
N PHE A 584 -20.15 -5.50 20.89
CA PHE A 584 -21.61 -5.65 21.00
C PHE A 584 -22.14 -6.88 20.24
N PRO A 585 -21.79 -7.10 18.94
CA PRO A 585 -22.26 -8.26 18.20
C PRO A 585 -21.61 -9.59 18.68
N ASP A 586 -20.48 -9.53 19.37
CA ASP A 586 -19.75 -10.70 19.91
C ASP A 586 -20.05 -10.94 21.38
N ASP A 587 -21.32 -10.79 21.77
CA ASP A 587 -21.83 -11.11 23.12
C ASP A 587 -21.03 -10.51 24.30
N GLY A 588 -20.37 -9.37 24.09
CA GLY A 588 -19.62 -8.65 25.12
C GLY A 588 -18.15 -9.00 25.19
N VAL A 589 -17.67 -9.79 24.27
CA VAL A 589 -16.26 -10.13 24.10
C VAL A 589 -15.63 -9.17 23.08
N ARG A 590 -14.46 -8.64 23.37
CA ARG A 590 -13.65 -7.85 22.44
C ARG A 590 -12.42 -8.64 22.02
N LEU A 591 -12.31 -8.86 20.74
CA LEU A 591 -11.09 -9.34 20.13
C LEU A 591 -10.22 -8.15 19.73
N ALA A 592 -8.95 -8.17 20.15
CA ALA A 592 -8.04 -7.09 19.76
C ALA A 592 -7.87 -7.05 18.21
N PRO A 593 -7.92 -5.87 17.60
CA PRO A 593 -7.78 -5.77 16.15
C PRO A 593 -6.38 -6.19 15.69
N ARG A 594 -6.30 -6.96 14.61
CA ARG A 594 -5.05 -7.48 14.07
C ARG A 594 -4.97 -7.36 12.55
N PHE A 595 -3.76 -7.08 12.07
CA PHE A 595 -3.44 -6.91 10.63
C PHE A 595 -2.79 -8.14 10.03
N ILE A 596 -2.02 -8.89 10.84
CA ILE A 596 -1.18 -10.01 10.42
C ILE A 596 -1.71 -11.27 11.11
N THR A 597 -1.76 -12.36 10.36
CA THR A 597 -2.14 -13.67 10.89
C THR A 597 -0.94 -14.60 11.04
N LYS A 598 0.06 -14.46 10.15
CA LYS A 598 1.27 -15.29 10.19
C LYS A 598 2.45 -14.58 9.49
N VAL A 599 3.66 -14.79 10.02
CA VAL A 599 4.92 -14.38 9.39
C VAL A 599 5.84 -15.59 9.28
N GLU A 600 6.35 -15.85 8.08
CA GLU A 600 7.35 -16.87 7.82
C GLU A 600 8.67 -16.21 7.35
N ASP A 601 9.78 -16.89 7.62
CA ASP A 601 11.07 -16.51 7.03
C ASP A 601 11.21 -17.06 5.60
N TYR A 602 12.33 -16.73 4.96
CA TYR A 602 12.65 -17.20 3.61
C TYR A 602 12.61 -18.74 3.46
N ASP A 603 13.00 -19.49 4.49
CA ASP A 603 13.03 -20.94 4.48
C ASP A 603 11.65 -21.55 4.79
N GLY A 604 10.61 -20.74 5.02
CA GLY A 604 9.25 -21.17 5.37
C GLY A 604 9.08 -21.53 6.84
N ARG A 605 10.03 -21.12 7.70
CA ARG A 605 9.90 -21.28 9.15
C ARG A 605 8.97 -20.20 9.69
N ILE A 606 8.00 -20.60 10.48
CA ILE A 606 7.07 -19.68 11.14
C ILE A 606 7.83 -18.89 12.21
N LEU A 607 7.89 -17.56 12.04
CA LEU A 607 8.45 -16.61 13.00
C LEU A 607 7.38 -16.09 13.95
N GLU A 608 6.15 -15.97 13.46
CA GLU A 608 5.00 -15.49 14.19
C GLU A 608 3.73 -16.13 13.66
N GLU A 609 2.88 -16.56 14.57
CA GLU A 609 1.51 -16.94 14.32
C GLU A 609 0.65 -16.21 15.36
N ASP A 610 -0.24 -15.36 14.88
CA ASP A 610 -1.01 -14.47 15.73
C ASP A 610 -2.40 -15.06 15.99
N PHE A 611 -2.74 -15.17 17.27
CA PHE A 611 -4.04 -15.63 17.73
C PHE A 611 -4.83 -14.45 18.33
N PRO A 612 -6.17 -14.49 18.28
CA PRO A 612 -6.98 -13.43 18.85
C PRO A 612 -6.68 -13.22 20.35
N ASP A 613 -6.38 -11.97 20.74
CA ASP A 613 -6.36 -11.57 22.14
C ASP A 613 -7.80 -11.29 22.59
N VAL A 614 -8.32 -12.15 23.45
CA VAL A 614 -9.72 -12.22 23.85
C VAL A 614 -9.92 -11.51 25.19
N ASN A 615 -10.80 -10.52 25.21
CA ASN A 615 -11.08 -9.72 26.40
C ASN A 615 -12.59 -9.71 26.71
N ASP A 616 -12.98 -10.25 27.87
CA ASP A 616 -14.35 -10.12 28.40
C ASP A 616 -14.57 -8.68 28.87
N VAL A 617 -15.44 -7.95 28.20
CA VAL A 617 -15.71 -6.51 28.47
C VAL A 617 -16.97 -6.33 29.30
N ILE A 618 -18.07 -6.93 28.86
CA ILE A 618 -19.39 -6.87 29.47
C ILE A 618 -20.10 -8.22 29.39
N SER A 619 -21.13 -8.41 30.19
CA SER A 619 -21.93 -9.64 30.12
C SER A 619 -22.64 -9.77 28.76
N SER A 620 -22.85 -11.00 28.27
CA SER A 620 -23.64 -11.28 27.06
C SER A 620 -25.06 -10.71 27.15
N ARG A 621 -25.64 -10.66 28.36
CA ARG A 621 -26.92 -10.01 28.58
C ARG A 621 -26.85 -8.51 28.26
N THR A 622 -25.86 -7.79 28.80
CA THR A 622 -25.68 -6.36 28.58
C THR A 622 -25.40 -6.08 27.11
N ALA A 623 -24.55 -6.89 26.47
CA ALA A 623 -24.24 -6.78 25.04
C ALA A 623 -25.47 -6.92 24.15
N ARG A 624 -26.30 -7.96 24.35
CA ARG A 624 -27.51 -8.19 23.56
C ARG A 624 -28.57 -7.11 23.78
N VAL A 625 -28.73 -6.61 25.02
CA VAL A 625 -29.62 -5.47 25.30
C VAL A 625 -29.13 -4.22 24.57
N MET A 626 -27.85 -3.92 24.62
CA MET A 626 -27.29 -2.75 23.93
C MET A 626 -27.36 -2.90 22.42
N THR A 627 -27.09 -4.09 21.86
CA THR A 627 -27.29 -4.39 20.43
C THR A 627 -28.72 -4.08 20.00
N SER A 628 -29.72 -4.57 20.74
CA SER A 628 -31.12 -4.27 20.47
C SER A 628 -31.47 -2.77 20.56
N MET A 629 -30.81 -2.02 21.46
CA MET A 629 -30.98 -0.56 21.52
C MET A 629 -30.33 0.16 20.33
N LEU A 630 -29.18 -0.35 19.84
CA LEU A 630 -28.46 0.15 18.69
C LEU A 630 -29.13 -0.22 17.35
N GLU A 631 -29.84 -1.38 17.28
CA GLU A 631 -30.77 -1.69 16.17
C GLU A 631 -31.83 -0.61 16.05
N GLY A 632 -32.41 -0.14 17.15
CA GLY A 632 -33.37 0.96 17.17
C GLY A 632 -32.86 2.27 16.59
N VAL A 633 -31.53 2.51 16.58
CA VAL A 633 -30.94 3.69 15.90
C VAL A 633 -31.06 3.57 14.38
N VAL A 634 -30.92 2.34 13.84
CA VAL A 634 -31.06 2.03 12.40
C VAL A 634 -32.54 1.91 11.99
N GLU A 635 -33.39 1.34 12.83
CA GLU A 635 -34.80 1.12 12.49
C GLU A 635 -35.68 2.39 12.59
N HIS A 636 -35.41 3.21 13.61
CA HIS A 636 -36.31 4.32 13.96
C HIS A 636 -35.56 5.62 14.32
N GLY A 637 -34.22 5.59 14.31
CA GLY A 637 -33.38 6.67 14.82
C GLY A 637 -32.63 7.43 13.75
N THR A 638 -31.48 7.96 14.19
CA THR A 638 -30.63 8.85 13.36
C THR A 638 -29.98 8.15 12.17
N ALA A 639 -29.98 6.81 12.12
CA ALA A 639 -29.39 6.01 11.05
C ALA A 639 -30.42 5.26 10.18
N ILE A 640 -31.67 5.70 10.16
CA ILE A 640 -32.77 5.05 9.43
C ILE A 640 -32.48 4.83 7.93
N ALA A 641 -31.61 5.63 7.32
CA ALA A 641 -31.22 5.47 5.92
C ALA A 641 -30.51 4.13 5.63
N ALA A 642 -29.88 3.50 6.64
CA ALA A 642 -29.22 2.19 6.49
C ALA A 642 -30.22 1.02 6.44
N SER A 643 -31.48 1.20 6.90
CA SER A 643 -32.52 0.15 6.85
C SER A 643 -32.85 -0.31 5.43
N LYS A 644 -32.47 0.46 4.40
CA LYS A 644 -32.59 0.08 2.99
C LYS A 644 -31.86 -1.23 2.64
N LEU A 645 -30.83 -1.59 3.40
CA LEU A 645 -30.06 -2.85 3.20
C LEU A 645 -30.83 -4.09 3.59
N LYS A 646 -31.92 -3.97 4.37
CA LYS A 646 -32.78 -5.08 4.81
C LYS A 646 -31.99 -6.23 5.48
N ALA A 647 -30.94 -5.90 6.22
CA ALA A 647 -30.12 -6.82 7.00
C ALA A 647 -30.22 -6.46 8.48
N PRO A 648 -29.86 -7.37 9.41
CA PRO A 648 -29.70 -7.05 10.82
C PRO A 648 -28.53 -6.08 11.00
N LEU A 649 -28.82 -4.85 11.33
CA LEU A 649 -27.83 -3.78 11.44
C LEU A 649 -28.08 -2.95 12.71
N ALA A 650 -26.98 -2.63 13.37
CA ALA A 650 -26.98 -1.78 14.55
C ALA A 650 -25.84 -0.76 14.43
N GLY A 651 -25.95 0.38 15.11
CA GLY A 651 -24.88 1.37 15.04
C GLY A 651 -25.26 2.71 15.65
N LYS A 652 -24.31 3.67 15.54
CA LYS A 652 -24.48 4.99 16.11
C LYS A 652 -23.80 6.06 15.27
N THR A 653 -24.50 7.17 15.05
CA THR A 653 -23.96 8.40 14.46
C THR A 653 -23.16 9.19 15.47
N GLY A 654 -22.05 9.77 15.03
CA GLY A 654 -21.28 10.80 15.76
C GLY A 654 -21.24 12.10 14.95
N THR A 655 -21.36 13.22 15.64
CA THR A 655 -21.27 14.56 15.03
C THR A 655 -20.73 15.50 16.10
N THR A 656 -19.75 16.31 15.75
CA THR A 656 -19.24 17.40 16.60
C THR A 656 -20.14 18.64 16.48
N ASN A 657 -20.11 19.49 17.50
CA ASN A 657 -20.98 20.68 17.55
C ASN A 657 -20.76 21.61 16.34
N ASP A 658 -19.51 21.76 15.90
CA ASP A 658 -19.12 22.64 14.79
C ASP A 658 -19.09 21.93 13.43
N PHE A 659 -19.60 20.68 13.35
CA PHE A 659 -19.56 19.85 12.15
C PHE A 659 -18.14 19.64 11.59
N THR A 660 -17.12 19.57 12.44
CA THR A 660 -15.74 19.32 12.03
C THR A 660 -15.49 17.84 11.75
N ASP A 661 -16.24 16.96 12.44
CA ASP A 661 -16.08 15.51 12.38
C ASP A 661 -17.46 14.85 12.28
N ALA A 662 -17.62 14.02 11.26
CA ALA A 662 -18.81 13.21 11.03
C ALA A 662 -18.43 11.72 11.12
N TRP A 663 -19.12 10.98 12.00
CA TRP A 663 -18.85 9.59 12.29
C TRP A 663 -20.08 8.72 12.07
N PHE A 664 -19.86 7.51 11.61
CA PHE A 664 -20.79 6.42 11.80
C PHE A 664 -20.04 5.14 12.13
N VAL A 665 -20.37 4.52 13.24
CA VAL A 665 -19.84 3.19 13.62
C VAL A 665 -21.03 2.26 13.77
N GLY A 666 -21.03 1.17 13.01
CA GLY A 666 -22.13 0.22 13.00
C GLY A 666 -21.67 -1.18 12.64
N PHE A 667 -22.54 -2.14 12.85
CA PHE A 667 -22.20 -3.55 12.69
C PHE A 667 -23.39 -4.38 12.23
N SER A 668 -23.09 -5.50 11.58
CA SER A 668 -23.92 -6.67 11.42
C SER A 668 -23.49 -7.75 12.41
N PRO A 669 -24.12 -8.90 12.48
CA PRO A 669 -23.63 -10.03 13.29
C PRO A 669 -22.19 -10.45 12.94
N SER A 670 -21.75 -10.29 11.67
CA SER A 670 -20.45 -10.79 11.20
C SER A 670 -19.35 -9.74 11.12
N ILE A 671 -19.67 -8.47 10.88
CA ILE A 671 -18.67 -7.43 10.60
C ILE A 671 -19.04 -6.10 11.27
N THR A 672 -18.06 -5.44 11.86
CA THR A 672 -18.16 -4.09 12.40
C THR A 672 -17.38 -3.13 11.52
N CYS A 673 -18.01 -2.03 11.12
CA CYS A 673 -17.40 -1.01 10.28
C CYS A 673 -17.53 0.38 10.90
N GLY A 674 -16.43 1.11 10.92
CA GLY A 674 -16.38 2.52 11.32
C GLY A 674 -16.02 3.41 10.12
N VAL A 675 -16.68 4.56 10.03
CA VAL A 675 -16.42 5.60 9.02
C VAL A 675 -16.29 6.95 9.69
N TRP A 676 -15.28 7.70 9.29
CA TRP A 676 -15.07 9.09 9.65
C TRP A 676 -14.92 9.95 8.39
N VAL A 677 -15.47 11.18 8.45
CA VAL A 677 -15.30 12.22 7.41
C VAL A 677 -14.98 13.54 8.11
N GLY A 678 -13.96 14.25 7.61
CA GLY A 678 -13.52 15.55 8.16
C GLY A 678 -12.45 16.19 7.28
N TYR A 679 -11.80 17.22 7.80
CA TYR A 679 -10.60 17.82 7.20
C TYR A 679 -9.39 17.59 8.10
N ASP A 680 -8.18 17.65 7.56
CA ASP A 680 -6.95 17.58 8.35
C ASP A 680 -6.91 18.66 9.41
N GLU A 681 -7.24 19.87 9.05
CA GLU A 681 -7.45 20.97 9.97
C GLU A 681 -8.87 20.90 10.59
N LYS A 682 -9.06 21.44 11.80
CA LYS A 682 -10.39 21.57 12.42
C LYS A 682 -11.25 22.60 11.67
N LYS A 683 -11.72 22.22 10.49
CA LYS A 683 -12.58 23.01 9.63
C LYS A 683 -13.94 22.36 9.53
N SER A 684 -15.01 23.16 9.56
CA SER A 684 -16.38 22.66 9.42
C SER A 684 -16.63 22.04 8.05
N LEU A 685 -17.26 20.87 8.01
CA LEU A 685 -17.79 20.24 6.80
C LEU A 685 -18.94 21.05 6.19
N GLY A 686 -19.57 21.91 6.96
CA GLY A 686 -20.70 22.73 6.57
C GLY A 686 -21.95 22.47 7.41
N ALA A 687 -22.88 23.40 7.35
CA ALA A 687 -24.12 23.31 8.13
C ALA A 687 -24.91 22.03 7.78
N LYS A 688 -25.31 21.27 8.81
CA LYS A 688 -26.05 20.02 8.73
C LYS A 688 -25.28 18.82 8.14
N GLU A 689 -23.97 18.92 7.91
CA GLU A 689 -23.15 17.74 7.54
C GLU A 689 -22.85 16.92 8.80
N THR A 690 -23.86 16.14 9.18
CA THR A 690 -23.83 15.24 10.35
C THR A 690 -23.26 13.86 9.95
N GLY A 691 -22.96 13.02 10.94
CA GLY A 691 -22.61 11.62 10.70
C GLY A 691 -23.65 10.87 9.86
N ALA A 692 -24.93 11.18 10.03
CA ALA A 692 -26.01 10.61 9.20
C ALA A 692 -25.96 11.05 7.73
N ARG A 693 -25.37 12.22 7.44
CA ARG A 693 -25.36 12.79 6.10
C ARG A 693 -24.03 12.60 5.36
N ALA A 694 -22.91 12.62 6.07
CA ALA A 694 -21.58 12.50 5.48
C ALA A 694 -21.01 11.07 5.63
N ALA A 695 -21.05 10.45 6.81
CA ALA A 695 -20.42 9.16 7.07
C ALA A 695 -21.35 7.95 6.81
N LEU A 696 -22.64 8.03 7.18
CA LEU A 696 -23.59 6.91 7.03
C LEU A 696 -23.78 6.44 5.58
N PRO A 697 -23.82 7.30 4.53
CA PRO A 697 -23.90 6.83 3.15
C PRO A 697 -22.70 5.98 2.76
N ILE A 698 -21.47 6.39 3.10
CA ILE A 698 -20.22 5.67 2.88
C ILE A 698 -20.28 4.29 3.54
N TRP A 699 -20.67 4.26 4.81
CA TRP A 699 -20.84 3.03 5.57
C TRP A 699 -21.87 2.10 4.91
N THR A 700 -22.99 2.65 4.44
CA THR A 700 -24.06 1.87 3.83
C THR A 700 -23.63 1.27 2.50
N ASP A 701 -22.90 2.01 1.68
CA ASP A 701 -22.38 1.54 0.40
C ASP A 701 -21.33 0.44 0.58
N PHE A 702 -20.41 0.60 1.54
CA PHE A 702 -19.47 -0.44 1.95
C PHE A 702 -20.19 -1.69 2.45
N MET A 703 -21.14 -1.56 3.41
CA MET A 703 -21.87 -2.70 3.97
C MET A 703 -22.72 -3.42 2.93
N SER A 704 -23.24 -2.70 1.95
CA SER A 704 -23.94 -3.31 0.81
C SER A 704 -23.04 -4.30 0.06
N ALA A 705 -21.76 -3.95 -0.16
CA ALA A 705 -20.78 -4.83 -0.78
C ALA A 705 -20.34 -5.95 0.18
N ALA A 706 -20.09 -5.63 1.44
CA ALA A 706 -19.60 -6.58 2.43
C ALA A 706 -20.60 -7.73 2.72
N LEU A 707 -21.90 -7.43 2.63
CA LEU A 707 -22.98 -8.40 2.87
C LEU A 707 -23.51 -9.04 1.58
N ALA A 708 -23.06 -8.60 0.40
CA ALA A 708 -23.54 -9.12 -0.87
C ALA A 708 -23.27 -10.63 -0.99
N GLY A 709 -24.33 -11.40 -1.25
CA GLY A 709 -24.22 -12.86 -1.43
C GLY A 709 -23.89 -13.66 -0.17
N LYS A 710 -23.83 -13.01 1.00
CA LYS A 710 -23.54 -13.67 2.28
C LYS A 710 -24.80 -13.68 3.16
N ASP A 711 -24.98 -14.72 3.98
CA ASP A 711 -25.94 -14.68 5.07
C ASP A 711 -25.35 -13.81 6.21
N PRO A 712 -25.93 -12.66 6.53
CA PRO A 712 -25.41 -11.81 7.59
C PRO A 712 -25.62 -12.43 9.00
N GLY A 713 -26.34 -13.51 9.13
CA GLY A 713 -26.77 -14.07 10.41
C GLY A 713 -27.87 -13.24 11.07
N GLN A 714 -28.13 -13.51 12.36
CA GLN A 714 -29.10 -12.76 13.18
C GLN A 714 -28.44 -12.38 14.51
N PHE A 715 -28.76 -11.21 15.04
CA PHE A 715 -28.37 -10.88 16.40
C PHE A 715 -29.07 -11.80 17.41
N GLN A 716 -28.39 -12.19 18.46
CA GLN A 716 -28.98 -12.94 19.54
C GLN A 716 -29.96 -12.03 20.31
N PRO A 717 -31.20 -12.48 20.53
CA PRO A 717 -32.16 -11.65 21.25
C PRO A 717 -31.75 -11.41 22.69
N PRO A 718 -32.09 -10.25 23.28
CA PRO A 718 -31.92 -10.03 24.69
C PRO A 718 -32.63 -11.13 25.51
N PRO A 719 -32.03 -11.64 26.60
CA PRO A 719 -32.73 -12.59 27.47
C PRO A 719 -34.00 -11.95 28.05
N ALA A 720 -35.03 -12.75 28.20
CA ALA A 720 -36.28 -12.32 28.84
C ALA A 720 -35.97 -11.69 30.19
N LEU A 721 -36.56 -10.55 30.48
CA LEU A 721 -36.48 -9.96 31.81
C LEU A 721 -37.10 -10.95 32.81
N PRO A 722 -36.50 -11.17 34.01
CA PRO A 722 -37.15 -11.89 35.07
C PRO A 722 -38.51 -11.23 35.29
N GLN A 723 -39.60 -12.02 35.19
CA GLN A 723 -40.88 -11.51 35.59
C GLN A 723 -40.79 -11.21 37.08
N GLU A 724 -40.99 -9.92 37.46
CA GLU A 724 -41.18 -9.62 38.87
C GLU A 724 -42.30 -10.55 39.36
N PRO A 725 -42.08 -11.24 40.52
CA PRO A 725 -43.14 -12.01 41.08
C PRO A 725 -44.32 -11.06 41.25
N VAL A 726 -45.44 -11.40 40.58
CA VAL A 726 -46.68 -10.68 40.75
C VAL A 726 -46.90 -10.61 42.26
N ALA A 727 -46.80 -9.40 42.80
CA ALA A 727 -47.08 -9.17 44.22
C ALA A 727 -48.45 -9.80 44.47
N GLN A 728 -48.49 -10.94 45.21
CA GLN A 728 -49.71 -11.49 45.70
C GLN A 728 -50.40 -10.38 46.46
N LYS A 729 -51.57 -9.93 45.92
CA LYS A 729 -52.47 -9.07 46.69
C LYS A 729 -52.69 -9.81 48.01
N LEU A 730 -52.09 -9.34 49.07
CA LEU A 730 -52.46 -9.71 50.42
C LEU A 730 -53.94 -9.39 50.53
N ASP A 731 -54.78 -10.43 50.65
CA ASP A 731 -56.20 -10.26 50.97
C ASP A 731 -56.25 -9.40 52.21
N THR A 732 -56.80 -8.22 52.10
CA THR A 732 -57.18 -7.38 53.26
C THR A 732 -58.28 -8.14 53.98
N PRO A 733 -58.15 -8.45 55.30
CA PRO A 733 -59.24 -9.04 56.04
C PRO A 733 -60.47 -8.12 56.01
N ASP A 734 -61.64 -8.67 55.67
CA ASP A 734 -62.95 -7.99 55.77
C ASP A 734 -63.11 -7.42 57.18
N LEU A 735 -63.04 -6.10 57.32
CA LEU A 735 -63.53 -5.37 58.46
C LEU A 735 -65.03 -5.43 58.47
N ALA A 736 -65.60 -6.27 59.35
CA ALA A 736 -67.04 -6.30 59.63
C ALA A 736 -67.55 -4.86 60.05
N PRO A 737 -68.76 -4.48 59.68
CA PRO A 737 -69.32 -3.18 60.03
C PRO A 737 -69.56 -3.11 61.54
N ALA A 738 -69.02 -2.07 62.23
CA ALA A 738 -69.32 -1.75 63.62
C ALA A 738 -70.77 -1.38 63.74
N GLY A 739 -71.51 -2.10 64.57
CA GLY A 739 -72.89 -1.87 64.90
C GLY A 739 -73.13 -0.50 65.55
N ASP A 740 -74.20 0.08 65.17
CA ASP A 740 -74.80 1.29 65.71
C ASP A 740 -75.31 0.99 67.14
N GLU A 741 -74.77 1.64 68.17
CA GLU A 741 -75.42 1.68 69.47
C GLU A 741 -75.62 3.18 69.86
N SER A 742 -76.89 3.52 69.75
CA SER A 742 -77.48 4.69 70.33
C SER A 742 -77.54 4.58 71.86
N HIS A 743 -76.92 5.54 72.58
CA HIS A 743 -77.55 6.26 73.66
C HIS A 743 -76.80 7.49 74.04
#